data_33155608a8325eb6d30fe295a7e6afb4
#
_entry.id   33155608a8325eb6d30fe295a7e6afb4
#
_cell.length_a   1.000
_cell.length_b   1.000
_cell.length_c   1.000
_cell.angle_alpha   90.00
_cell.angle_beta   90.00
_cell.angle_gamma   90.00
#
_symmetry.space_group_name_H-M   'P 1'
#
loop_
_entity.id
_entity.type
_entity.pdbx_description
1 polymer ?
#
loop_
_entity_poly.entity_id
_entity_poly.type
_entity_poly.pdbx_seq_one_letter_code
_entity_poly.pdbx_strand_id
1 'polypeptide(L)'
;MFKKSKVCSGVLLALGGSLTLASLPAFAQTVERIEVTGSRIKSLSVDTVSPVTVIDAKEIKVDGVRNVESFLNNLPQVFADQGANVVNGSSGTASVNLRGLGADRTLVLINGRRLPMGSPNSVAADLNQIPAGLIRRVELLTGGASAVYGSDAVSGVVNFIMNDRFEGVQLDLNHSFFNHKQQNAQGVSTIVEGRAATNPREFKVPGDKSADGKSTNFSLLLGSNFDSNRGNATLFFNYKKDDALLQSERDFSACSLGSNAAGFVCGGSGTSATGRFTNLNPAAGSLLPNGQPNPAARPNGGRVFTTADAAGGARPFLNATDQYNFGPLNHYQRPSERYGFNAYANYQVAPAAKVYMEFGMHDDLTVAQIAPGGAFGSVHTVRFDNPLLSASWRAALDLVNPGDSTDIVLQRRNVEGGGRQSEFRNTSFRTVLGVKGDIGPWSYDAYAIEGKVIYSQNENNYFLSPRIDNAMDVTNVGGVATCASGAAGCVPYNPWALGGVTAAQLAYLQTPGFRKGTTNLSLQGASVAVDLGGYGVKLPWAKNGVGMSVGVERREERLALSTDPATAAGELSGSGGPTIGLNGENTVKEVFGELRIPLIENAFLADLLQATASARSSSYKSGTKADTYGLGLEWAPVRQAKLRASFQRAVRAPNLVELFTAQGNNLYDNDNDPCAGAIDPATGNTAVVRNAAGVITDPGRSLAQCARTGVSAAQFGTIQDSPAGQYNFLQGGNPALKPETANSLTVGVVLQPIRDLSITLDYFDIKVKDTISNIDPTTTLSKCLDTGNPVYCGLITRDRLGTLWLLPQASIVGTNLNLGSTRTSGFDLAVSYNQKLGGLGSVGVSYAATLLKKFEIEEIKGDGTYDCVGLYGPNKCGSPNPEYRHKLRTTWSTPWDFEAALTWRHLSKVTLQGASGQPLLAGTVREVERELAAQNYIDLAASWNAVKGLTLSLGVNNIFDKDPPITSQLSTGAGNGNTYPSVYDALGRKVFVTATYKF
;
A
#
# COMPACT_ATOMS: atom_id res chain seq x y z
N MET A 1 -12.53 22.82 -44.19
CA MET A 1 -11.45 23.75 -44.55
C MET A 1 -10.83 24.31 -43.26
N PHE A 2 -9.80 23.63 -42.69
CA PHE A 2 -9.11 24.13 -41.50
C PHE A 2 -7.82 24.83 -41.93
N LYS A 3 -7.67 26.11 -41.58
CA LYS A 3 -6.45 26.89 -41.81
C LYS A 3 -5.31 26.31 -40.93
N LYS A 4 -4.22 25.90 -41.57
CA LYS A 4 -2.97 25.44 -40.87
C LYS A 4 -2.45 26.59 -40.02
N SER A 5 -2.32 26.38 -38.71
CA SER A 5 -1.71 27.35 -37.80
C SER A 5 -0.18 27.39 -37.99
N LYS A 6 0.43 28.53 -37.76
CA LYS A 6 1.86 28.79 -37.95
C LYS A 6 2.77 27.95 -37.03
N VAL A 7 2.18 27.27 -36.05
CA VAL A 7 2.89 26.36 -35.13
C VAL A 7 3.28 25.02 -35.81
N CYS A 8 2.46 24.52 -36.75
CA CYS A 8 2.78 23.30 -37.51
C CYS A 8 3.94 23.48 -38.50
N SER A 9 4.15 24.72 -38.99
CA SER A 9 5.24 25.02 -39.93
C SER A 9 6.60 25.15 -39.25
N GLY A 10 6.64 25.51 -37.96
CA GLY A 10 7.89 25.60 -37.16
C GLY A 10 8.47 24.24 -36.81
N VAL A 11 7.63 23.24 -36.57
CA VAL A 11 8.10 21.87 -36.21
C VAL A 11 8.65 21.12 -37.44
N LEU A 12 8.10 21.37 -38.64
CA LEU A 12 8.56 20.75 -39.88
C LEU A 12 9.85 21.35 -40.46
N LEU A 13 10.13 22.62 -40.14
CA LEU A 13 11.39 23.28 -40.53
C LEU A 13 12.56 22.90 -39.61
N ALA A 14 12.33 22.43 -38.39
CA ALA A 14 13.37 21.93 -37.49
C ALA A 14 13.83 20.48 -37.81
N LEU A 15 13.06 19.75 -38.62
CA LEU A 15 13.33 18.35 -38.99
C LEU A 15 13.96 18.18 -40.39
N GLY A 16 14.17 19.23 -41.16
CA GLY A 16 14.49 19.16 -42.58
C GLY A 16 15.80 19.79 -43.02
N GLY A 17 16.86 19.83 -42.21
CA GLY A 17 18.10 20.47 -42.65
C GLY A 17 19.37 19.86 -42.11
N SER A 18 20.10 19.26 -43.03
CA SER A 18 21.56 19.06 -43.08
C SER A 18 22.12 17.64 -42.87
N LEU A 19 22.26 16.93 -43.98
CA LEU A 19 23.34 15.99 -44.25
C LEU A 19 24.53 16.78 -44.87
N THR A 20 25.57 17.02 -44.08
CA THR A 20 26.92 17.26 -44.62
C THR A 20 27.95 16.68 -43.66
N LEU A 21 28.67 15.64 -44.17
CA LEU A 21 29.81 15.04 -43.52
C LEU A 21 30.96 16.08 -43.45
N ALA A 22 31.42 16.35 -42.23
CA ALA A 22 32.73 16.99 -42.00
C ALA A 22 33.46 16.25 -40.88
N SER A 23 34.63 15.72 -41.21
CA SER A 23 35.60 15.09 -40.31
C SER A 23 36.08 16.11 -39.27
N LEU A 24 35.90 15.80 -37.97
CA LEU A 24 36.40 16.60 -36.86
C LEU A 24 37.46 15.85 -36.04
N PRO A 25 38.42 16.56 -35.46
CA PRO A 25 39.50 15.99 -34.66
C PRO A 25 38.97 15.43 -33.34
N ALA A 26 39.57 14.33 -32.87
CA ALA A 26 39.31 13.70 -31.60
C ALA A 26 39.61 14.67 -30.44
N PHE A 27 38.54 15.22 -29.83
CA PHE A 27 38.64 15.86 -28.53
C PHE A 27 38.82 14.80 -27.46
N ALA A 28 39.75 15.02 -26.55
CA ALA A 28 39.94 14.23 -25.36
C ALA A 28 38.59 14.17 -24.61
N GLN A 29 38.03 12.96 -24.40
CA GLN A 29 36.86 12.77 -23.57
C GLN A 29 37.14 13.28 -22.16
N THR A 30 36.56 14.41 -21.80
CA THR A 30 36.47 14.82 -20.40
C THR A 30 35.62 13.76 -19.70
N VAL A 31 36.21 13.07 -18.73
CA VAL A 31 35.48 12.09 -17.88
C VAL A 31 34.34 12.83 -17.19
N GLU A 32 33.13 12.52 -17.59
CA GLU A 32 31.93 13.17 -17.06
C GLU A 32 31.77 12.76 -15.57
N ARG A 33 31.85 13.75 -14.66
CA ARG A 33 31.61 13.53 -13.24
C ARG A 33 30.12 13.32 -13.02
N ILE A 34 29.75 12.21 -12.38
CA ILE A 34 28.34 11.79 -12.17
C ILE A 34 27.91 12.21 -10.76
N GLU A 35 26.72 12.79 -10.63
CA GLU A 35 26.00 12.88 -9.36
C GLU A 35 25.38 11.51 -9.04
N VAL A 36 25.74 10.94 -7.90
CA VAL A 36 25.20 9.66 -7.41
C VAL A 36 24.28 9.95 -6.23
N THR A 37 23.14 9.24 -6.14
CA THR A 37 22.23 9.35 -5.00
C THR A 37 22.97 9.14 -3.68
N GLY A 38 22.81 10.08 -2.73
CA GLY A 38 23.45 10.06 -1.41
C GLY A 38 24.51 11.14 -1.19
N SER A 39 24.89 11.92 -2.22
CA SER A 39 25.78 13.08 -2.08
C SER A 39 25.48 14.13 -3.15
N ARG A 40 25.71 15.40 -2.82
CA ARG A 40 25.67 16.53 -3.76
C ARG A 40 27.06 16.89 -4.27
N ILE A 41 28.10 16.23 -3.78
CA ILE A 41 29.49 16.40 -4.27
C ILE A 41 29.67 15.44 -5.44
N LYS A 42 30.00 16.00 -6.64
CA LYS A 42 30.21 15.19 -7.85
C LYS A 42 31.38 14.21 -7.64
N SER A 43 31.16 12.93 -7.99
CA SER A 43 32.13 11.83 -7.87
C SER A 43 32.54 11.30 -9.25
N LEU A 44 33.71 10.67 -9.33
CA LEU A 44 34.17 9.94 -10.50
C LEU A 44 33.72 8.47 -10.50
N SER A 45 33.21 7.97 -9.39
CA SER A 45 32.71 6.61 -9.26
C SER A 45 31.26 6.59 -8.75
N VAL A 46 30.50 5.54 -9.12
CA VAL A 46 29.15 5.28 -8.65
C VAL A 46 29.16 4.77 -7.20
N ASP A 47 30.34 4.41 -6.67
CA ASP A 47 30.49 3.90 -5.31
C ASP A 47 30.33 5.02 -4.29
N THR A 48 29.40 4.85 -3.36
CA THR A 48 29.13 5.78 -2.26
C THR A 48 29.40 5.11 -0.91
N VAL A 49 29.58 5.93 0.13
CA VAL A 49 29.76 5.47 1.52
C VAL A 49 28.53 4.67 1.98
N SER A 50 27.34 5.14 1.63
CA SER A 50 26.09 4.39 1.87
C SER A 50 25.78 3.46 0.69
N PRO A 51 25.23 2.26 0.94
CA PRO A 51 24.92 1.30 -0.11
C PRO A 51 23.91 1.85 -1.12
N VAL A 52 24.26 1.85 -2.40
CA VAL A 52 23.34 2.19 -3.51
C VAL A 52 23.23 0.99 -4.46
N THR A 53 22.02 0.50 -4.66
CA THR A 53 21.71 -0.49 -5.70
C THR A 53 21.28 0.26 -6.95
N VAL A 54 21.93 0.00 -8.08
CA VAL A 54 21.60 0.59 -9.38
C VAL A 54 20.99 -0.45 -10.28
N ILE A 55 19.85 -0.12 -10.88
CA ILE A 55 19.09 -0.98 -11.78
C ILE A 55 18.90 -0.26 -13.10
N ASP A 56 19.40 -0.87 -14.18
CA ASP A 56 19.39 -0.24 -15.50
C ASP A 56 18.05 -0.38 -16.22
N ALA A 57 17.77 0.59 -17.12
CA ALA A 57 16.60 0.56 -18.00
C ALA A 57 16.48 -0.73 -18.83
N LYS A 58 17.61 -1.34 -19.18
CA LYS A 58 17.61 -2.58 -19.96
C LYS A 58 16.91 -3.71 -19.21
N GLU A 59 17.20 -3.88 -17.93
CA GLU A 59 16.53 -4.88 -17.08
C GLU A 59 15.02 -4.62 -17.00
N ILE A 60 14.63 -3.36 -16.73
CA ILE A 60 13.22 -2.95 -16.65
C ILE A 60 12.47 -3.24 -17.95
N LYS A 61 13.10 -3.01 -19.12
CA LYS A 61 12.48 -3.24 -20.43
C LYS A 61 12.34 -4.72 -20.78
N VAL A 62 13.39 -5.51 -20.54
CA VAL A 62 13.40 -6.94 -20.84
C VAL A 62 12.40 -7.70 -19.97
N ASP A 63 12.22 -7.30 -18.71
CA ASP A 63 11.24 -7.89 -17.80
C ASP A 63 9.78 -7.45 -18.12
N GLY A 64 9.58 -6.66 -19.16
CA GLY A 64 8.24 -6.22 -19.59
C GLY A 64 7.53 -5.35 -18.54
N VAL A 65 8.29 -4.70 -17.66
CA VAL A 65 7.78 -3.89 -16.55
C VAL A 65 7.06 -2.67 -17.08
N ARG A 66 5.82 -2.45 -16.60
CA ARG A 66 4.99 -1.27 -16.90
C ARG A 66 4.41 -0.63 -15.65
N ASN A 67 4.41 -1.32 -14.53
CA ASN A 67 4.12 -0.80 -13.19
C ASN A 67 5.41 -0.76 -12.38
N VAL A 68 5.80 0.44 -12.00
CA VAL A 68 7.06 0.66 -11.26
C VAL A 68 7.01 0.00 -9.88
N GLU A 69 5.85 0.05 -9.20
CA GLU A 69 5.67 -0.58 -7.90
C GLU A 69 5.83 -2.11 -7.96
N SER A 70 5.28 -2.77 -8.98
CA SER A 70 5.40 -4.22 -9.15
C SER A 70 6.86 -4.64 -9.35
N PHE A 71 7.64 -3.83 -10.06
CA PHE A 71 9.07 -4.06 -10.23
C PHE A 71 9.84 -3.90 -8.91
N LEU A 72 9.57 -2.82 -8.18
CA LEU A 72 10.22 -2.55 -6.90
C LEU A 72 9.88 -3.62 -5.84
N ASN A 73 8.65 -4.11 -5.79
CA ASN A 73 8.22 -5.15 -4.86
C ASN A 73 8.94 -6.50 -5.07
N ASN A 74 9.53 -6.74 -6.24
CA ASN A 74 10.38 -7.90 -6.53
C ASN A 74 11.82 -7.75 -6.00
N LEU A 75 12.19 -6.57 -5.47
CA LEU A 75 13.52 -6.36 -4.89
C LEU A 75 13.54 -6.84 -3.43
N PRO A 76 14.62 -7.53 -2.99
CA PRO A 76 14.68 -8.09 -1.64
C PRO A 76 14.55 -7.07 -0.50
N GLN A 77 14.94 -5.81 -0.73
CA GLN A 77 14.89 -4.72 0.26
C GLN A 77 13.51 -4.05 0.38
N VAL A 78 12.57 -4.35 -0.52
CA VAL A 78 11.26 -3.69 -0.61
C VAL A 78 10.18 -4.58 -0.01
N PHE A 79 9.32 -4.00 0.80
CA PHE A 79 8.16 -4.64 1.42
C PHE A 79 6.87 -4.23 0.72
N ALA A 80 5.82 -5.04 0.85
CA ALA A 80 4.53 -4.76 0.25
C ALA A 80 3.91 -3.47 0.80
N ASP A 81 3.26 -2.71 -0.10
CA ASP A 81 2.54 -1.47 0.21
C ASP A 81 1.41 -1.27 -0.81
N GLN A 82 0.83 -0.05 -0.90
CA GLN A 82 -0.25 0.28 -1.84
C GLN A 82 0.14 -0.04 -3.29
N GLY A 83 -0.79 -0.63 -4.04
CA GLY A 83 -0.60 -0.98 -5.45
C GLY A 83 -1.91 -1.42 -6.12
N ALA A 84 -1.82 -1.91 -7.35
CA ALA A 84 -2.99 -2.30 -8.15
C ALA A 84 -3.84 -3.43 -7.53
N ASN A 85 -3.26 -4.23 -6.65
CA ASN A 85 -3.90 -5.40 -6.00
C ASN A 85 -4.49 -5.08 -4.63
N VAL A 86 -4.31 -3.88 -4.10
CA VAL A 86 -4.99 -3.41 -2.89
C VAL A 86 -6.36 -2.89 -3.27
N VAL A 87 -7.43 -3.45 -2.71
CA VAL A 87 -8.82 -3.17 -3.10
C VAL A 87 -9.61 -2.61 -1.93
N ASN A 88 -9.75 -3.36 -0.84
CA ASN A 88 -10.32 -2.83 0.39
C ASN A 88 -9.28 -1.92 1.07
N GLY A 89 -9.64 -0.68 1.37
CA GLY A 89 -8.70 0.33 1.89
C GLY A 89 -7.72 0.88 0.83
N SER A 90 -8.06 0.79 -0.47
CA SER A 90 -7.26 1.38 -1.54
C SER A 90 -7.19 2.90 -1.42
N SER A 91 -5.99 3.44 -1.63
CA SER A 91 -5.76 4.89 -1.79
C SER A 91 -5.89 5.38 -3.23
N GLY A 92 -6.02 4.46 -4.20
CA GLY A 92 -5.94 4.77 -5.63
C GLY A 92 -4.51 5.01 -6.14
N THR A 93 -3.50 5.06 -5.25
CA THR A 93 -2.08 5.32 -5.56
C THR A 93 -1.25 4.04 -5.49
N ALA A 94 0.03 4.15 -5.84
CA ALA A 94 1.05 3.11 -5.65
C ALA A 94 2.24 3.69 -4.88
N SER A 95 2.76 2.97 -3.90
CA SER A 95 3.84 3.41 -3.01
C SER A 95 4.96 2.39 -2.89
N VAL A 96 6.10 2.80 -2.31
CA VAL A 96 7.24 1.94 -2.03
C VAL A 96 7.60 2.01 -0.55
N ASN A 97 7.81 0.84 0.04
CA ASN A 97 8.17 0.66 1.45
C ASN A 97 9.53 -0.01 1.56
N LEU A 98 10.57 0.77 1.80
CA LEU A 98 11.91 0.22 2.02
C LEU A 98 12.03 -0.33 3.45
N ARG A 99 12.54 -1.55 3.56
CA ARG A 99 12.88 -2.21 4.82
C ARG A 99 11.72 -2.39 5.82
N GLY A 100 10.48 -2.29 5.35
CA GLY A 100 9.28 -2.43 6.19
C GLY A 100 9.01 -1.24 7.13
N LEU A 101 9.75 -0.13 6.99
CA LEU A 101 9.59 1.04 7.86
C LEU A 101 8.42 1.96 7.47
N GLY A 102 7.74 1.66 6.37
CA GLY A 102 6.60 2.42 5.85
C GLY A 102 6.96 3.33 4.67
N ALA A 103 5.98 3.58 3.80
CA ALA A 103 6.17 4.44 2.63
C ALA A 103 6.42 5.92 3.03
N ASP A 104 5.90 6.37 4.16
CA ASP A 104 6.12 7.72 4.70
C ASP A 104 7.55 7.98 5.16
N ARG A 105 8.35 6.93 5.34
CA ARG A 105 9.78 6.99 5.72
C ARG A 105 10.71 6.66 4.56
N THR A 106 10.13 6.48 3.35
CA THR A 106 10.84 6.18 2.09
C THR A 106 10.72 7.38 1.14
N LEU A 107 11.81 8.07 0.88
CA LEU A 107 11.79 9.22 -0.02
C LEU A 107 11.89 8.78 -1.48
N VAL A 108 10.96 9.25 -2.32
CA VAL A 108 10.97 9.02 -3.77
C VAL A 108 11.34 10.30 -4.51
N LEU A 109 12.26 10.17 -5.46
CA LEU A 109 12.80 11.28 -6.26
C LEU A 109 12.75 10.98 -7.77
N ILE A 110 12.58 12.01 -8.58
CA ILE A 110 12.86 12.01 -10.02
C ILE A 110 14.03 12.97 -10.27
N ASN A 111 15.13 12.48 -10.87
CA ASN A 111 16.36 13.24 -11.13
C ASN A 111 16.87 13.98 -9.87
N GLY A 112 16.79 13.34 -8.70
CA GLY A 112 17.19 13.93 -7.43
C GLY A 112 16.23 14.99 -6.85
N ARG A 113 15.02 15.14 -7.40
CA ARG A 113 14.02 16.14 -7.01
C ARG A 113 12.75 15.48 -6.48
N ARG A 114 12.15 16.06 -5.42
CA ARG A 114 10.92 15.55 -4.77
C ARG A 114 9.71 15.56 -5.71
N LEU A 115 8.79 14.61 -5.45
CA LEU A 115 7.43 14.61 -5.98
C LEU A 115 6.46 15.23 -4.96
N PRO A 116 5.30 15.74 -5.40
CA PRO A 116 4.20 16.08 -4.50
C PRO A 116 3.66 14.83 -3.80
N MET A 117 2.94 15.02 -2.67
CA MET A 117 2.17 13.97 -2.03
C MET A 117 1.20 13.34 -3.03
N GLY A 118 1.07 12.02 -3.01
CA GLY A 118 0.32 11.24 -4.00
C GLY A 118 -1.18 11.52 -4.01
N SER A 119 -1.77 11.74 -2.83
CA SER A 119 -3.17 12.13 -2.69
C SER A 119 -3.43 12.76 -1.31
N PRO A 120 -4.59 13.40 -1.07
CA PRO A 120 -4.98 13.85 0.26
C PRO A 120 -5.18 12.73 1.30
N ASN A 121 -5.30 11.49 0.85
CA ASN A 121 -5.43 10.31 1.72
C ASN A 121 -4.11 9.56 1.92
N SER A 122 -3.07 9.89 1.12
CA SER A 122 -1.76 9.22 1.17
C SER A 122 -0.65 10.22 0.89
N VAL A 123 0.14 10.52 1.90
CA VAL A 123 1.25 11.48 1.80
C VAL A 123 2.46 10.91 1.06
N ALA A 124 2.59 9.59 0.96
CA ALA A 124 3.62 8.95 0.16
C ALA A 124 3.53 9.39 -1.31
N ALA A 125 4.67 9.53 -1.98
CA ALA A 125 4.70 9.84 -3.40
C ALA A 125 4.05 8.71 -4.20
N ASP A 126 3.20 9.06 -5.18
CA ASP A 126 2.55 8.09 -6.04
C ASP A 126 3.45 7.65 -7.19
N LEU A 127 3.87 6.38 -7.18
CA LEU A 127 4.70 5.77 -8.22
C LEU A 127 4.00 5.72 -9.60
N ASN A 128 2.69 5.88 -9.66
CA ASN A 128 1.94 5.98 -10.91
C ASN A 128 2.30 7.22 -11.71
N GLN A 129 2.87 8.25 -11.06
CA GLN A 129 3.38 9.46 -11.72
C GLN A 129 4.73 9.24 -12.42
N ILE A 130 5.32 8.05 -12.33
CA ILE A 130 6.66 7.77 -12.86
C ILE A 130 6.53 6.99 -14.17
N PRO A 131 6.90 7.57 -15.32
CA PRO A 131 6.78 6.95 -16.62
C PRO A 131 7.86 5.87 -16.81
N ALA A 132 7.50 4.59 -16.62
CA ALA A 132 8.43 3.46 -16.70
C ALA A 132 9.24 3.43 -18.01
N GLY A 133 8.63 3.82 -19.14
CA GLY A 133 9.28 3.86 -20.46
C GLY A 133 10.37 4.93 -20.60
N LEU A 134 10.39 5.92 -19.70
CA LEU A 134 11.37 7.02 -19.71
C LEU A 134 12.52 6.82 -18.68
N ILE A 135 12.45 5.79 -17.85
CA ILE A 135 13.48 5.52 -16.85
C ILE A 135 14.78 5.10 -17.57
N ARG A 136 15.87 5.75 -17.23
CA ARG A 136 17.24 5.39 -17.64
C ARG A 136 17.85 4.40 -16.63
N ARG A 137 17.66 4.64 -15.33
CA ARG A 137 18.04 3.76 -14.23
C ARG A 137 17.29 4.14 -12.96
N VAL A 138 17.21 3.20 -12.03
CA VAL A 138 16.71 3.41 -10.68
C VAL A 138 17.85 3.24 -9.70
N GLU A 139 18.01 4.19 -8.78
CA GLU A 139 19.03 4.16 -7.73
C GLU A 139 18.32 4.01 -6.39
N LEU A 140 18.58 2.90 -5.68
CA LEU A 140 18.07 2.65 -4.33
C LEU A 140 19.21 2.89 -3.34
N LEU A 141 19.12 3.96 -2.58
CA LEU A 141 19.96 4.23 -1.43
C LEU A 141 19.29 3.66 -0.18
N THR A 142 19.88 2.67 0.44
CA THR A 142 19.36 2.01 1.65
C THR A 142 20.06 2.52 2.89
N GLY A 143 19.27 3.06 3.84
CA GLY A 143 19.77 3.72 5.05
C GLY A 143 19.40 5.19 5.10
N GLY A 144 19.55 5.83 6.26
CA GLY A 144 19.19 7.22 6.47
C GLY A 144 19.94 8.17 5.53
N ALA A 145 19.22 9.12 4.92
CA ALA A 145 19.79 10.13 4.03
C ALA A 145 19.19 11.53 4.28
N SER A 146 18.60 11.75 5.45
CA SER A 146 17.93 13.02 5.78
C SER A 146 18.89 14.20 5.84
N ALA A 147 20.17 14.01 6.14
CA ALA A 147 21.17 15.05 6.10
C ALA A 147 21.37 15.63 4.68
N VAL A 148 21.21 14.79 3.63
CA VAL A 148 21.36 15.20 2.22
C VAL A 148 20.03 15.68 1.63
N TYR A 149 18.92 14.95 1.88
CA TYR A 149 17.65 15.14 1.18
C TYR A 149 16.52 15.70 2.06
N GLY A 150 16.77 15.92 3.37
CA GLY A 150 15.78 16.42 4.32
C GLY A 150 14.87 15.32 4.90
N SER A 151 13.78 15.72 5.53
CA SER A 151 12.77 14.83 6.12
C SER A 151 12.33 13.73 5.18
N ASP A 152 11.86 12.60 5.72
CA ASP A 152 11.29 11.43 5.06
C ASP A 152 12.31 10.42 4.47
N ALA A 153 13.59 10.80 4.28
CA ALA A 153 14.67 9.90 3.90
C ALA A 153 15.22 9.12 5.12
N VAL A 154 14.35 8.35 5.79
CA VAL A 154 14.66 7.60 7.01
C VAL A 154 15.09 6.17 6.70
N SER A 155 14.26 5.42 5.95
CA SER A 155 14.55 4.06 5.50
C SER A 155 15.48 4.04 4.27
N GLY A 156 15.47 5.11 3.51
CA GLY A 156 16.26 5.28 2.30
C GLY A 156 15.62 6.19 1.28
N VAL A 157 16.19 6.15 0.07
CA VAL A 157 15.79 6.96 -1.08
C VAL A 157 15.66 6.08 -2.32
N VAL A 158 14.57 6.23 -3.06
CA VAL A 158 14.40 5.65 -4.40
C VAL A 158 14.43 6.79 -5.41
N ASN A 159 15.51 6.88 -6.19
CA ASN A 159 15.72 7.95 -7.17
C ASN A 159 15.61 7.40 -8.59
N PHE A 160 14.66 7.92 -9.34
CA PHE A 160 14.44 7.58 -10.74
C PHE A 160 15.17 8.58 -11.62
N ILE A 161 16.22 8.11 -12.29
CA ILE A 161 16.96 8.90 -13.26
C ILE A 161 16.31 8.71 -14.62
N MET A 162 15.81 9.82 -15.18
CA MET A 162 15.08 9.82 -16.44
C MET A 162 16.00 9.96 -17.64
N ASN A 163 15.55 9.49 -18.79
CA ASN A 163 16.16 9.74 -20.08
C ASN A 163 15.78 11.15 -20.59
N ASP A 164 16.38 12.15 -19.99
CA ASP A 164 16.11 13.59 -20.20
C ASP A 164 16.88 14.21 -21.40
N ARG A 165 17.64 13.38 -22.13
CA ARG A 165 18.40 13.77 -23.32
C ARG A 165 18.32 12.67 -24.38
N PHE A 166 17.20 12.59 -25.04
CA PHE A 166 16.97 11.64 -26.11
C PHE A 166 17.17 12.30 -27.49
N GLU A 167 17.60 11.52 -28.47
CA GLU A 167 17.68 11.93 -29.87
C GLU A 167 17.05 10.86 -30.76
N GLY A 168 16.11 11.28 -31.61
CA GLY A 168 15.36 10.43 -32.52
C GLY A 168 13.90 10.27 -32.10
N VAL A 169 13.28 9.24 -32.62
CA VAL A 169 11.89 8.83 -32.34
C VAL A 169 11.89 7.39 -31.86
N GLN A 170 11.21 7.10 -30.77
CA GLN A 170 11.01 5.72 -30.29
C GLN A 170 9.53 5.51 -30.03
N LEU A 171 9.00 4.41 -30.56
CA LEU A 171 7.65 3.94 -30.35
C LEU A 171 7.71 2.61 -29.60
N ASP A 172 6.99 2.49 -28.48
CA ASP A 172 6.86 1.23 -27.74
C ASP A 172 5.39 0.82 -27.68
N LEU A 173 5.12 -0.43 -28.00
CA LEU A 173 3.83 -1.10 -27.81
C LEU A 173 4.05 -2.33 -26.95
N ASN A 174 3.30 -2.42 -25.84
CA ASN A 174 3.36 -3.58 -24.95
C ASN A 174 1.94 -4.10 -24.71
N HIS A 175 1.82 -5.43 -24.74
CA HIS A 175 0.60 -6.13 -24.35
C HIS A 175 0.96 -7.27 -23.41
N SER A 176 0.16 -7.48 -22.36
CA SER A 176 0.33 -8.60 -21.44
C SER A 176 -1.02 -9.09 -20.92
N PHE A 177 -1.03 -10.35 -20.46
CA PHE A 177 -2.20 -11.01 -19.89
C PHE A 177 -1.75 -12.11 -18.93
N PHE A 178 -2.66 -12.57 -18.08
CA PHE A 178 -2.45 -13.75 -17.26
C PHE A 178 -3.04 -14.98 -17.90
N ASN A 179 -2.31 -16.09 -17.78
CA ASN A 179 -2.72 -17.44 -18.17
C ASN A 179 -2.62 -18.31 -16.92
N HIS A 180 -3.74 -18.86 -16.47
CA HIS A 180 -3.81 -19.58 -15.21
C HIS A 180 -4.66 -20.85 -15.34
N LYS A 181 -4.14 -21.96 -14.80
CA LYS A 181 -4.86 -23.22 -14.65
C LYS A 181 -5.31 -23.38 -13.21
N GLN A 182 -6.57 -23.71 -13.02
CA GLN A 182 -7.14 -23.98 -11.71
C GLN A 182 -6.67 -25.35 -11.22
N GLN A 183 -5.70 -25.37 -10.33
CA GLN A 183 -5.02 -26.61 -9.92
C GLN A 183 -5.61 -27.23 -8.64
N ASN A 184 -6.44 -26.47 -7.91
CA ASN A 184 -6.94 -26.86 -6.59
C ASN A 184 -5.81 -27.29 -5.63
N ALA A 185 -4.64 -26.65 -5.75
CA ALA A 185 -3.43 -27.06 -5.04
C ALA A 185 -3.57 -27.01 -3.50
N GLN A 186 -4.46 -26.15 -3.00
CA GLN A 186 -4.74 -26.01 -1.56
C GLN A 186 -6.13 -26.54 -1.16
N GLY A 187 -6.84 -27.23 -2.03
CA GLY A 187 -8.13 -27.87 -1.74
C GLY A 187 -9.33 -26.94 -1.69
N VAL A 188 -9.19 -25.65 -2.06
CA VAL A 188 -10.27 -24.65 -1.95
C VAL A 188 -11.43 -24.96 -2.89
N SER A 189 -11.16 -25.42 -4.13
CA SER A 189 -12.22 -25.84 -5.06
C SER A 189 -13.13 -26.89 -4.45
N THR A 190 -12.58 -27.87 -3.73
CA THR A 190 -13.37 -28.94 -3.06
C THR A 190 -14.28 -28.35 -1.97
N ILE A 191 -13.80 -27.36 -1.21
CA ILE A 191 -14.60 -26.67 -0.18
C ILE A 191 -15.71 -25.86 -0.85
N VAL A 192 -15.42 -25.16 -1.95
CA VAL A 192 -16.39 -24.38 -2.73
C VAL A 192 -17.46 -25.28 -3.32
N GLU A 193 -17.10 -26.45 -3.89
CA GLU A 193 -18.06 -27.45 -4.40
C GLU A 193 -19.01 -27.94 -3.32
N GLY A 194 -18.48 -28.22 -2.12
CA GLY A 194 -19.30 -28.61 -0.98
C GLY A 194 -20.33 -27.53 -0.59
N ARG A 195 -19.98 -26.28 -0.66
CA ARG A 195 -20.89 -25.14 -0.41
C ARG A 195 -21.85 -24.92 -1.58
N ALA A 196 -21.42 -25.13 -2.81
CA ALA A 196 -22.25 -25.00 -4.01
C ALA A 196 -23.46 -25.97 -4.01
N ALA A 197 -23.34 -27.11 -3.34
CA ALA A 197 -24.44 -28.05 -3.18
C ALA A 197 -25.65 -27.43 -2.46
N THR A 198 -25.42 -26.47 -1.56
CA THR A 198 -26.48 -25.78 -0.80
C THR A 198 -26.76 -24.36 -1.28
N ASN A 199 -25.76 -23.70 -1.86
CA ASN A 199 -25.86 -22.32 -2.35
C ASN A 199 -25.06 -22.10 -3.66
N PRO A 200 -25.54 -22.67 -4.80
CA PRO A 200 -24.84 -22.59 -6.09
C PRO A 200 -24.79 -21.17 -6.68
N ARG A 201 -25.55 -20.24 -6.13
CA ARG A 201 -25.55 -18.84 -6.57
C ARG A 201 -24.29 -18.10 -6.14
N GLU A 202 -23.83 -18.34 -4.92
CA GLU A 202 -22.70 -17.64 -4.32
C GLU A 202 -21.38 -18.41 -4.41
N PHE A 203 -21.43 -19.72 -4.59
CA PHE A 203 -20.27 -20.60 -4.62
C PHE A 203 -20.13 -21.27 -5.99
N LYS A 204 -19.07 -20.93 -6.70
CA LYS A 204 -18.73 -21.48 -8.02
C LYS A 204 -17.23 -21.68 -8.12
N VAL A 205 -16.82 -22.84 -8.60
CA VAL A 205 -15.41 -23.06 -8.97
C VAL A 205 -15.16 -22.46 -10.35
N PRO A 206 -14.14 -21.62 -10.52
CA PRO A 206 -13.80 -21.07 -11.82
C PRO A 206 -13.18 -22.12 -12.73
N GLY A 207 -13.31 -21.93 -14.05
CA GLY A 207 -12.56 -22.69 -15.06
C GLY A 207 -11.21 -22.03 -15.37
N ASP A 208 -10.36 -22.77 -16.07
CA ASP A 208 -9.06 -22.30 -16.55
C ASP A 208 -9.16 -21.00 -17.34
N LYS A 209 -8.17 -20.14 -17.19
CA LYS A 209 -8.08 -18.84 -17.85
C LYS A 209 -6.94 -18.82 -18.85
N SER A 210 -7.28 -18.73 -20.14
CA SER A 210 -6.28 -18.63 -21.21
C SER A 210 -5.66 -17.24 -21.33
N ALA A 211 -6.45 -16.18 -21.07
CA ALA A 211 -6.00 -14.78 -21.11
C ALA A 211 -6.99 -13.86 -20.38
N ASP A 212 -6.66 -13.45 -19.16
CA ASP A 212 -7.42 -12.47 -18.40
C ASP A 212 -6.52 -11.37 -17.84
N GLY A 213 -7.07 -10.38 -17.12
CA GLY A 213 -6.32 -9.28 -16.51
C GLY A 213 -5.38 -8.59 -17.50
N LYS A 214 -5.85 -8.34 -18.74
CA LYS A 214 -5.04 -7.79 -19.82
C LYS A 214 -4.53 -6.40 -19.48
N SER A 215 -3.31 -6.11 -19.96
CA SER A 215 -2.71 -4.78 -19.88
C SER A 215 -2.16 -4.39 -21.23
N THR A 216 -2.49 -3.20 -21.69
CA THR A 216 -1.96 -2.62 -22.94
C THR A 216 -1.29 -1.29 -22.61
N ASN A 217 -0.08 -1.09 -23.13
CA ASN A 217 0.66 0.15 -22.98
C ASN A 217 1.19 0.60 -24.34
N PHE A 218 1.02 1.88 -24.61
CA PHE A 218 1.58 2.58 -25.77
C PHE A 218 2.43 3.74 -25.28
N SER A 219 3.62 3.93 -25.83
CA SER A 219 4.40 5.15 -25.56
C SER A 219 5.15 5.65 -26.79
N LEU A 220 5.31 6.97 -26.85
CA LEU A 220 6.04 7.70 -27.88
C LEU A 220 7.06 8.61 -27.21
N LEU A 221 8.34 8.39 -27.53
CA LEU A 221 9.47 9.22 -27.10
C LEU A 221 10.07 9.94 -28.30
N LEU A 222 10.11 11.25 -28.23
CA LEU A 222 10.65 12.15 -29.23
C LEU A 222 11.77 12.98 -28.62
N GLY A 223 12.85 13.19 -29.36
CA GLY A 223 13.89 14.06 -28.87
C GLY A 223 14.77 14.59 -29.98
N SER A 224 15.33 15.77 -29.76
CA SER A 224 16.25 16.40 -30.69
C SER A 224 17.26 17.26 -29.97
N ASN A 225 18.51 17.16 -30.41
CA ASN A 225 19.52 18.13 -30.10
C ASN A 225 19.43 19.33 -31.08
N PHE A 226 19.73 20.52 -30.61
CA PHE A 226 19.72 21.75 -31.41
C PHE A 226 20.87 22.65 -31.04
N ASP A 227 21.13 23.63 -31.91
CA ASP A 227 22.21 24.62 -31.75
C ASP A 227 23.58 23.97 -31.46
N SER A 228 24.00 23.07 -32.36
CA SER A 228 25.26 22.33 -32.25
C SER A 228 25.44 21.61 -30.90
N ASN A 229 24.39 20.89 -30.42
CA ASN A 229 24.32 20.18 -29.16
C ASN A 229 24.31 21.06 -27.87
N ARG A 230 24.17 22.38 -28.02
CA ARG A 230 23.97 23.28 -26.86
C ARG A 230 22.65 23.08 -26.16
N GLY A 231 21.63 22.61 -26.88
CA GLY A 231 20.31 22.31 -26.34
C GLY A 231 19.83 20.92 -26.69
N ASN A 232 18.89 20.41 -25.87
CA ASN A 232 18.11 19.21 -26.13
C ASN A 232 16.68 19.42 -25.66
N ALA A 233 15.74 18.87 -26.40
CA ALA A 233 14.34 18.77 -26.00
C ALA A 233 13.91 17.32 -26.16
N THR A 234 13.31 16.76 -25.11
CA THR A 234 12.80 15.38 -25.05
C THR A 234 11.33 15.43 -24.64
N LEU A 235 10.47 14.79 -25.40
CA LEU A 235 9.04 14.67 -25.14
C LEU A 235 8.65 13.20 -25.02
N PHE A 236 7.81 12.86 -24.08
CA PHE A 236 7.32 11.51 -23.86
C PHE A 236 5.80 11.51 -23.63
N PHE A 237 5.10 10.67 -24.36
CA PHE A 237 3.68 10.41 -24.22
C PHE A 237 3.49 8.94 -23.89
N ASN A 238 2.58 8.65 -22.97
CA ASN A 238 2.17 7.26 -22.72
C ASN A 238 0.68 7.15 -22.45
N TYR A 239 0.14 6.03 -22.89
CA TYR A 239 -1.20 5.56 -22.55
C TYR A 239 -1.09 4.14 -22.01
N LYS A 240 -1.79 3.84 -20.94
CA LYS A 240 -1.86 2.51 -20.36
C LYS A 240 -3.27 2.20 -19.92
N LYS A 241 -3.71 0.96 -20.18
CA LYS A 241 -4.96 0.40 -19.71
C LYS A 241 -4.74 -0.97 -19.12
N ASP A 242 -5.26 -1.18 -17.91
CA ASP A 242 -5.31 -2.48 -17.24
C ASP A 242 -6.77 -2.89 -17.08
N ASP A 243 -7.11 -4.14 -17.44
CA ASP A 243 -8.44 -4.71 -17.24
C ASP A 243 -8.60 -5.19 -15.79
N ALA A 244 -9.85 -5.21 -15.31
CA ALA A 244 -10.19 -5.81 -14.03
C ALA A 244 -9.92 -7.32 -14.02
N LEU A 245 -9.54 -7.84 -12.84
CA LEU A 245 -9.55 -9.26 -12.55
C LEU A 245 -10.26 -9.46 -11.21
N LEU A 246 -11.26 -10.33 -11.17
CA LEU A 246 -12.03 -10.64 -9.98
C LEU A 246 -11.41 -11.78 -9.18
N GLN A 247 -11.68 -11.84 -7.88
CA GLN A 247 -11.28 -12.97 -7.03
C GLN A 247 -11.95 -14.29 -7.46
N SER A 248 -13.15 -14.22 -8.04
CA SER A 248 -13.83 -15.38 -8.63
C SER A 248 -13.11 -16.02 -9.82
N GLU A 249 -12.07 -15.38 -10.37
CA GLU A 249 -11.31 -15.90 -11.50
C GLU A 249 -10.14 -16.81 -11.08
N ARG A 250 -9.93 -17.02 -9.79
CA ARG A 250 -8.92 -17.92 -9.21
C ARG A 250 -9.57 -18.86 -8.20
N ASP A 251 -9.27 -20.17 -8.30
CA ASP A 251 -9.89 -21.19 -7.45
C ASP A 251 -9.60 -20.97 -5.97
N PHE A 252 -8.35 -20.62 -5.59
CA PHE A 252 -7.95 -20.37 -4.20
C PHE A 252 -8.56 -19.09 -3.60
N SER A 253 -9.22 -18.24 -4.40
CA SER A 253 -9.94 -17.04 -3.93
C SER A 253 -11.43 -17.05 -4.26
N ALA A 254 -11.96 -18.18 -4.75
CA ALA A 254 -13.37 -18.34 -5.12
C ALA A 254 -14.33 -18.32 -3.92
N CYS A 255 -13.84 -18.42 -2.69
CA CYS A 255 -14.59 -18.05 -1.49
C CYS A 255 -13.70 -17.32 -0.49
N SER A 256 -14.32 -16.49 0.36
CA SER A 256 -13.67 -15.93 1.53
C SER A 256 -13.39 -17.03 2.54
N LEU A 257 -12.12 -17.31 2.82
CA LEU A 257 -11.71 -18.37 3.73
C LEU A 257 -11.91 -17.97 5.20
N GLY A 258 -12.31 -18.93 5.99
CA GLY A 258 -12.13 -19.02 7.42
C GLY A 258 -11.39 -20.29 7.76
N SER A 259 -11.06 -20.50 9.04
CA SER A 259 -10.41 -21.73 9.50
C SER A 259 -11.03 -22.27 10.79
N ASN A 260 -11.00 -23.60 10.94
CA ASN A 260 -11.39 -24.31 12.16
C ASN A 260 -10.39 -25.44 12.46
N ALA A 261 -10.69 -26.28 13.44
CA ALA A 261 -9.81 -27.40 13.81
C ALA A 261 -9.63 -28.45 12.70
N ALA A 262 -10.58 -28.55 11.74
CA ALA A 262 -10.51 -29.49 10.63
C ALA A 262 -9.79 -28.93 9.40
N GLY A 263 -9.52 -27.63 9.34
CA GLY A 263 -8.86 -26.98 8.22
C GLY A 263 -9.54 -25.70 7.75
N PHE A 264 -9.31 -25.33 6.49
CA PHE A 264 -10.02 -24.22 5.88
C PHE A 264 -11.48 -24.54 5.62
N VAL A 265 -12.30 -23.50 5.72
CA VAL A 265 -13.73 -23.53 5.38
C VAL A 265 -14.05 -22.30 4.53
N CYS A 266 -15.08 -22.38 3.67
CA CYS A 266 -15.65 -21.17 3.10
C CYS A 266 -16.45 -20.44 4.20
N GLY A 267 -15.86 -19.41 4.76
CA GLY A 267 -16.48 -18.48 5.68
C GLY A 267 -17.32 -17.45 4.94
N GLY A 268 -17.32 -16.24 5.43
CA GLY A 268 -17.99 -15.11 4.81
C GLY A 268 -18.54 -14.11 5.82
N SER A 269 -19.38 -13.20 5.36
CA SER A 269 -20.00 -12.17 6.18
C SER A 269 -21.33 -12.63 6.76
N GLY A 270 -21.57 -12.35 8.04
CA GLY A 270 -22.89 -12.51 8.66
C GLY A 270 -23.95 -11.56 8.09
N THR A 271 -23.55 -10.48 7.42
CA THR A 271 -24.45 -9.65 6.62
C THR A 271 -24.73 -10.36 5.30
N SER A 272 -25.78 -11.19 5.28
CA SER A 272 -26.06 -12.12 4.19
C SER A 272 -26.98 -11.54 3.11
N ALA A 273 -27.00 -12.17 1.96
CA ALA A 273 -27.92 -11.82 0.87
C ALA A 273 -29.39 -12.12 1.21
N THR A 274 -29.63 -13.12 2.07
CA THR A 274 -30.97 -13.46 2.59
C THR A 274 -31.36 -12.61 3.81
N GLY A 275 -30.46 -11.79 4.31
CA GLY A 275 -30.62 -11.01 5.55
C GLY A 275 -30.33 -11.81 6.80
N ARG A 276 -29.82 -11.12 7.82
CA ARG A 276 -29.72 -11.59 9.20
C ARG A 276 -30.44 -10.60 10.08
N PHE A 277 -31.49 -11.09 10.72
CA PHE A 277 -32.40 -10.29 11.53
C PHE A 277 -32.29 -10.76 12.97
N THR A 278 -31.79 -9.93 13.85
CA THR A 278 -31.65 -10.23 15.26
C THR A 278 -32.75 -9.50 16.02
N ASN A 279 -33.71 -10.26 16.61
CA ASN A 279 -34.74 -9.70 17.46
C ASN A 279 -34.12 -9.30 18.81
N LEU A 280 -34.20 -8.03 19.18
CA LEU A 280 -33.60 -7.48 20.40
C LEU A 280 -34.54 -7.67 21.62
N ASN A 281 -35.84 -7.82 21.41
CA ASN A 281 -36.78 -8.04 22.51
C ASN A 281 -36.72 -9.51 22.96
N PRO A 282 -36.48 -9.77 24.24
CA PRO A 282 -36.61 -11.13 24.78
C PRO A 282 -38.06 -11.61 24.72
N ALA A 283 -38.28 -12.80 24.19
CA ALA A 283 -39.61 -13.45 24.30
C ALA A 283 -39.99 -13.64 25.76
N ALA A 284 -41.29 -13.56 26.07
CA ALA A 284 -41.80 -13.93 27.38
C ALA A 284 -41.31 -15.35 27.73
N GLY A 285 -40.71 -15.53 28.92
CA GLY A 285 -40.07 -16.80 29.33
C GLY A 285 -38.60 -16.96 28.92
N SER A 286 -38.03 -16.02 28.18
CA SER A 286 -36.59 -16.00 27.85
C SER A 286 -35.71 -15.41 28.95
N LEU A 287 -36.32 -14.91 30.03
CA LEU A 287 -35.61 -14.43 31.22
C LEU A 287 -35.74 -15.44 32.35
N LEU A 288 -34.68 -15.65 33.13
CA LEU A 288 -34.69 -16.31 34.41
C LEU A 288 -35.50 -15.47 35.43
N PRO A 289 -35.98 -16.06 36.55
CA PRO A 289 -36.68 -15.31 37.58
C PRO A 289 -35.95 -14.12 38.17
N ASN A 290 -34.62 -14.07 38.01
CA ASN A 290 -33.75 -12.95 38.43
C ASN A 290 -33.61 -11.87 37.36
N GLY A 291 -34.37 -11.91 36.27
CA GLY A 291 -34.31 -10.97 35.16
C GLY A 291 -33.12 -11.19 34.18
N GLN A 292 -32.30 -12.21 34.40
CA GLN A 292 -31.22 -12.56 33.50
C GLN A 292 -31.69 -13.32 32.25
N PRO A 293 -31.05 -13.18 31.10
CA PRO A 293 -31.35 -13.98 29.93
C PRO A 293 -31.21 -15.46 30.23
N ASN A 294 -32.24 -16.26 29.89
CA ASN A 294 -32.21 -17.70 30.03
C ASN A 294 -31.29 -18.32 28.95
N PRO A 295 -30.11 -18.87 29.29
CA PRO A 295 -29.19 -19.45 28.31
C PRO A 295 -29.79 -20.57 27.46
N ALA A 296 -30.78 -21.30 28.00
CA ALA A 296 -31.52 -22.37 27.30
C ALA A 296 -32.50 -21.81 26.26
N ALA A 297 -33.02 -20.59 26.45
CA ALA A 297 -33.94 -19.94 25.51
C ALA A 297 -33.22 -19.16 24.38
N ARG A 298 -31.90 -18.99 24.50
CA ARG A 298 -31.07 -18.22 23.55
C ARG A 298 -29.74 -18.93 23.22
N PRO A 299 -29.76 -19.99 22.43
CA PRO A 299 -28.53 -20.45 21.85
C PRO A 299 -27.96 -19.29 21.00
N ASN A 300 -26.74 -18.83 21.31
CA ASN A 300 -26.00 -17.74 20.63
C ASN A 300 -26.47 -16.28 20.87
N GLY A 301 -26.91 -15.92 22.10
CA GLY A 301 -27.05 -14.51 22.50
C GLY A 301 -28.23 -13.73 21.90
N GLY A 302 -29.20 -14.38 21.23
CA GLY A 302 -30.38 -13.74 20.65
C GLY A 302 -31.08 -14.64 19.64
N ARG A 303 -32.37 -14.38 19.36
CA ARG A 303 -33.07 -15.08 18.28
C ARG A 303 -32.71 -14.42 16.94
N VAL A 304 -31.98 -15.15 16.12
CA VAL A 304 -31.49 -14.66 14.82
C VAL A 304 -32.16 -15.42 13.70
N PHE A 305 -32.77 -14.69 12.78
CA PHE A 305 -33.55 -15.24 11.69
C PHE A 305 -32.97 -14.78 10.32
N THR A 306 -33.38 -15.51 9.28
CA THR A 306 -33.12 -15.16 7.88
C THR A 306 -34.36 -15.44 7.03
N THR A 307 -34.42 -14.82 5.86
CA THR A 307 -35.44 -15.04 4.85
C THR A 307 -35.29 -16.43 4.21
N ALA A 308 -36.34 -17.24 4.24
CA ALA A 308 -36.35 -18.60 3.74
C ALA A 308 -36.61 -18.68 2.21
N ASP A 309 -37.55 -17.87 1.72
CA ASP A 309 -38.12 -18.01 0.37
C ASP A 309 -38.67 -16.68 -0.20
N ALA A 310 -39.16 -16.72 -1.43
CA ALA A 310 -39.78 -15.56 -2.10
C ALA A 310 -41.17 -15.22 -1.53
N ALA A 311 -41.83 -16.13 -0.81
CA ALA A 311 -43.09 -15.86 -0.13
C ALA A 311 -42.88 -15.16 1.22
N GLY A 312 -41.66 -14.91 1.63
CA GLY A 312 -41.31 -14.23 2.87
C GLY A 312 -41.40 -15.16 4.09
N GLY A 313 -40.99 -16.41 3.96
CA GLY A 313 -40.83 -17.32 5.10
C GLY A 313 -39.64 -16.91 5.99
N ALA A 314 -39.84 -16.98 7.32
CA ALA A 314 -38.75 -16.79 8.28
C ALA A 314 -38.23 -18.15 8.77
N ARG A 315 -36.92 -18.29 8.91
CA ARG A 315 -36.26 -19.43 9.55
C ARG A 315 -35.05 -18.98 10.38
N PRO A 316 -34.57 -19.84 11.30
CA PRO A 316 -33.32 -19.55 12.01
C PRO A 316 -32.13 -19.33 11.04
N PHE A 317 -31.26 -18.36 11.35
CA PHE A 317 -30.02 -18.14 10.65
C PHE A 317 -28.95 -19.15 11.09
N LEU A 318 -28.30 -19.79 10.13
CA LEU A 318 -27.26 -20.79 10.37
C LEU A 318 -25.93 -20.27 9.80
N ASN A 319 -24.94 -19.99 10.65
CA ASN A 319 -23.63 -19.51 10.22
C ASN A 319 -22.99 -20.41 9.15
N ALA A 320 -23.15 -21.73 9.28
CA ALA A 320 -22.54 -22.68 8.37
C ALA A 320 -23.06 -22.58 6.91
N THR A 321 -24.28 -22.08 6.68
CA THR A 321 -24.92 -22.07 5.36
C THR A 321 -25.33 -20.69 4.87
N ASP A 322 -25.53 -19.73 5.78
CA ASP A 322 -26.17 -18.45 5.45
C ASP A 322 -25.22 -17.27 5.38
N GLN A 323 -23.94 -17.45 5.75
CA GLN A 323 -22.92 -16.43 5.57
C GLN A 323 -22.71 -16.14 4.08
N TYR A 324 -22.58 -14.85 3.78
CA TYR A 324 -22.36 -14.36 2.41
C TYR A 324 -20.91 -14.49 1.96
N ASN A 325 -20.70 -15.11 0.80
CA ASN A 325 -19.39 -15.16 0.16
C ASN A 325 -19.06 -13.82 -0.52
N PHE A 326 -18.37 -12.95 0.18
CA PHE A 326 -18.06 -11.60 -0.32
C PHE A 326 -16.86 -11.56 -1.27
N GLY A 327 -15.98 -12.57 -1.27
CA GLY A 327 -14.76 -12.61 -2.09
C GLY A 327 -15.00 -12.49 -3.59
N PRO A 328 -15.85 -13.31 -4.23
CA PRO A 328 -15.95 -13.44 -5.69
C PRO A 328 -16.14 -12.15 -6.47
N LEU A 329 -16.85 -11.16 -5.92
CA LEU A 329 -17.11 -9.87 -6.59
C LEU A 329 -16.03 -8.81 -6.33
N ASN A 330 -15.12 -9.05 -5.41
CA ASN A 330 -14.01 -8.15 -5.16
C ASN A 330 -13.01 -8.19 -6.32
N HIS A 331 -12.45 -7.05 -6.68
CA HIS A 331 -11.32 -7.04 -7.60
C HIS A 331 -10.12 -7.75 -6.96
N TYR A 332 -9.41 -8.51 -7.75
CA TYR A 332 -8.09 -9.03 -7.43
C TYR A 332 -7.00 -8.11 -8.00
N GLN A 333 -7.24 -7.62 -9.23
CA GLN A 333 -6.53 -6.52 -9.84
C GLN A 333 -7.54 -5.42 -10.19
N ARG A 334 -7.28 -4.20 -9.77
CA ARG A 334 -8.10 -3.04 -10.13
C ARG A 334 -7.92 -2.70 -11.60
N PRO A 335 -8.99 -2.38 -12.35
CA PRO A 335 -8.86 -1.77 -13.66
C PRO A 335 -8.26 -0.37 -13.50
N SER A 336 -7.44 0.04 -14.47
CA SER A 336 -6.91 1.39 -14.51
C SER A 336 -6.76 1.90 -15.94
N GLU A 337 -6.88 3.20 -16.10
CA GLU A 337 -6.60 3.91 -17.34
C GLU A 337 -5.73 5.12 -17.03
N ARG A 338 -4.60 5.23 -17.72
CA ARG A 338 -3.59 6.23 -17.42
C ARG A 338 -3.09 6.92 -18.66
N TYR A 339 -3.02 8.24 -18.60
CA TYR A 339 -2.40 9.10 -19.59
C TYR A 339 -1.22 9.83 -18.97
N GLY A 340 -0.10 9.90 -19.69
CA GLY A 340 1.08 10.61 -19.23
C GLY A 340 1.70 11.45 -20.35
N PHE A 341 2.15 12.64 -19.97
CA PHE A 341 2.96 13.52 -20.80
C PHE A 341 4.14 14.03 -19.98
N ASN A 342 5.35 13.90 -20.52
CA ASN A 342 6.55 14.44 -19.91
C ASN A 342 7.36 15.21 -20.95
N ALA A 343 7.95 16.34 -20.52
CA ALA A 343 8.83 17.16 -21.34
C ALA A 343 10.08 17.54 -20.55
N TYR A 344 11.22 17.36 -21.17
CA TYR A 344 12.51 17.77 -20.66
C TYR A 344 13.15 18.69 -21.68
N ALA A 345 13.70 19.81 -21.22
CA ALA A 345 14.45 20.71 -22.07
C ALA A 345 15.66 21.23 -21.31
N ASN A 346 16.75 21.40 -22.03
CA ASN A 346 17.93 22.00 -21.45
C ASN A 346 18.69 22.79 -22.53
N TYR A 347 19.35 23.90 -22.13
CA TYR A 347 20.09 24.75 -23.04
C TYR A 347 21.26 25.42 -22.34
N GLN A 348 22.42 25.35 -22.96
CA GLN A 348 23.64 26.02 -22.51
C GLN A 348 23.63 27.48 -22.96
N VAL A 349 23.11 28.37 -22.10
CA VAL A 349 22.99 29.82 -22.41
C VAL A 349 24.33 30.53 -22.37
N ALA A 350 25.26 30.04 -21.54
CA ALA A 350 26.67 30.50 -21.44
C ALA A 350 27.57 29.32 -21.04
N PRO A 351 28.89 29.40 -21.25
CA PRO A 351 29.80 28.31 -20.83
C PRO A 351 29.63 27.90 -19.37
N ALA A 352 29.29 28.84 -18.49
CA ALA A 352 29.10 28.62 -17.06
C ALA A 352 27.63 28.41 -16.67
N ALA A 353 26.65 28.46 -17.59
CA ALA A 353 25.25 28.45 -17.25
C ALA A 353 24.41 27.59 -18.21
N LYS A 354 23.79 26.55 -17.69
CA LYS A 354 22.84 25.68 -18.36
C LYS A 354 21.47 25.79 -17.68
N VAL A 355 20.49 26.29 -18.40
CA VAL A 355 19.09 26.26 -17.94
C VAL A 355 18.46 24.90 -18.25
N TYR A 356 17.55 24.46 -17.40
CA TYR A 356 16.82 23.21 -17.63
C TYR A 356 15.38 23.31 -17.13
N MET A 357 14.52 22.52 -17.75
CA MET A 357 13.12 22.36 -17.42
C MET A 357 12.77 20.88 -17.40
N GLU A 358 11.98 20.48 -16.39
CA GLU A 358 11.27 19.22 -16.36
C GLU A 358 9.78 19.52 -16.19
N PHE A 359 8.93 18.88 -16.98
CA PHE A 359 7.49 18.95 -16.85
C PHE A 359 6.93 17.53 -16.91
N GLY A 360 5.99 17.22 -16.02
CA GLY A 360 5.21 15.98 -16.03
C GLY A 360 3.74 16.26 -15.77
N MET A 361 2.87 15.63 -16.54
CA MET A 361 1.43 15.56 -16.32
C MET A 361 1.02 14.11 -16.41
N HIS A 362 0.28 13.62 -15.40
CA HIS A 362 -0.27 12.27 -15.40
C HIS A 362 -1.72 12.33 -14.94
N ASP A 363 -2.59 11.55 -15.58
CA ASP A 363 -4.00 11.37 -15.21
C ASP A 363 -4.22 9.87 -15.06
N ASP A 364 -4.52 9.42 -13.85
CA ASP A 364 -4.74 8.01 -13.49
C ASP A 364 -6.15 7.83 -12.96
N LEU A 365 -6.93 7.01 -13.63
CA LEU A 365 -8.26 6.58 -13.23
C LEU A 365 -8.22 5.11 -12.88
N THR A 366 -8.66 4.74 -11.66
CA THR A 366 -8.76 3.34 -11.22
C THR A 366 -10.01 3.12 -10.40
N VAL A 367 -10.53 1.90 -10.43
CA VAL A 367 -11.74 1.51 -9.69
C VAL A 367 -11.44 0.35 -8.75
N ALA A 368 -11.68 0.52 -7.47
CA ALA A 368 -11.72 -0.58 -6.51
C ALA A 368 -13.16 -1.04 -6.33
N GLN A 369 -13.43 -2.33 -6.55
CA GLN A 369 -14.74 -2.92 -6.31
C GLN A 369 -14.67 -3.96 -5.20
N ILE A 370 -15.58 -3.85 -4.25
CA ILE A 370 -15.80 -4.84 -3.19
C ILE A 370 -17.26 -5.30 -3.19
N ALA A 371 -17.57 -6.27 -2.35
CA ALA A 371 -18.90 -6.85 -2.21
C ALA A 371 -20.04 -5.80 -2.10
N PRO A 372 -21.28 -6.16 -2.50
CA PRO A 372 -22.42 -5.25 -2.52
C PRO A 372 -22.66 -4.50 -1.22
N GLY A 373 -23.25 -3.31 -1.33
CA GLY A 373 -23.72 -2.52 -0.21
C GLY A 373 -24.95 -3.10 0.48
N GLY A 374 -25.45 -2.45 1.53
CA GLY A 374 -26.64 -2.85 2.26
C GLY A 374 -26.75 -2.23 3.65
N ALA A 375 -27.58 -2.81 4.49
CA ALA A 375 -27.65 -2.53 5.92
C ALA A 375 -26.63 -3.40 6.66
N PHE A 376 -25.74 -2.78 7.45
CA PHE A 376 -24.63 -3.47 8.13
C PHE A 376 -24.74 -3.47 9.66
N GLY A 377 -25.99 -3.51 10.19
CA GLY A 377 -26.22 -3.64 11.62
C GLY A 377 -26.95 -2.45 12.25
N SER A 378 -27.78 -1.77 11.50
CA SER A 378 -28.67 -0.74 12.05
C SER A 378 -29.83 -1.33 12.84
N VAL A 379 -30.27 -0.62 13.88
CA VAL A 379 -31.45 -0.99 14.70
C VAL A 379 -32.68 -0.34 14.11
N HIS A 380 -33.72 -1.15 13.88
CA HIS A 380 -34.98 -0.69 13.31
C HIS A 380 -36.17 -1.22 14.13
N THR A 381 -37.16 -0.35 14.34
CA THR A 381 -38.45 -0.76 14.93
C THR A 381 -39.36 -1.35 13.85
N VAL A 382 -39.82 -2.55 14.04
CA VAL A 382 -40.76 -3.26 13.15
C VAL A 382 -42.12 -3.40 13.82
N ARG A 383 -43.20 -3.08 13.07
CA ARG A 383 -44.57 -3.03 13.56
C ARG A 383 -45.37 -4.21 13.05
N PHE A 384 -46.37 -4.63 13.84
CA PHE A 384 -47.34 -5.69 13.48
C PHE A 384 -48.09 -5.37 12.17
N ASP A 385 -48.46 -4.12 11.96
CA ASP A 385 -49.27 -3.66 10.81
C ASP A 385 -48.45 -3.48 9.53
N ASN A 386 -47.14 -3.70 9.55
CA ASN A 386 -46.32 -3.69 8.35
C ASN A 386 -46.84 -4.76 7.35
N PRO A 387 -47.39 -4.34 6.17
CA PRO A 387 -47.98 -5.30 5.23
C PRO A 387 -46.97 -6.12 4.45
N LEU A 388 -45.67 -5.78 4.51
CA LEU A 388 -44.59 -6.57 3.91
C LEU A 388 -44.23 -7.80 4.73
N LEU A 389 -44.67 -7.90 6.01
CA LEU A 389 -44.42 -9.03 6.86
C LEU A 389 -45.41 -10.18 6.59
N SER A 390 -44.88 -11.37 6.30
CA SER A 390 -45.65 -12.60 6.31
C SER A 390 -46.07 -13.01 7.73
N ALA A 391 -47.02 -13.95 7.85
CA ALA A 391 -47.40 -14.55 9.14
C ALA A 391 -46.18 -15.20 9.83
N SER A 392 -45.29 -15.83 9.06
CA SER A 392 -44.07 -16.46 9.56
C SER A 392 -43.13 -15.43 10.20
N TRP A 393 -42.97 -14.24 9.59
CA TRP A 393 -42.16 -13.16 10.16
C TRP A 393 -42.76 -12.55 11.40
N ARG A 394 -44.10 -12.32 11.41
CA ARG A 394 -44.78 -11.84 12.63
C ARG A 394 -44.58 -12.80 13.80
N ALA A 395 -44.71 -14.10 13.55
CA ALA A 395 -44.47 -15.12 14.58
C ALA A 395 -43.01 -15.15 15.04
N ALA A 396 -42.04 -15.04 14.12
CA ALA A 396 -40.61 -15.03 14.45
C ALA A 396 -40.20 -13.81 15.30
N LEU A 397 -40.90 -12.69 15.10
CA LEU A 397 -40.65 -11.41 15.78
C LEU A 397 -41.53 -11.20 17.01
N ASP A 398 -42.37 -12.17 17.39
CA ASP A 398 -43.34 -12.10 18.50
C ASP A 398 -44.36 -10.95 18.35
N LEU A 399 -44.69 -10.58 17.12
CA LEU A 399 -45.72 -9.61 16.81
C LEU A 399 -47.08 -10.34 16.72
N VAL A 400 -47.89 -10.30 17.80
CA VAL A 400 -49.10 -11.09 17.94
C VAL A 400 -50.34 -10.24 17.70
N ASN A 401 -50.38 -9.01 18.24
CA ASN A 401 -51.52 -8.15 18.24
C ASN A 401 -51.33 -6.88 17.42
N PRO A 402 -52.39 -6.28 16.88
CA PRO A 402 -52.34 -4.93 16.34
C PRO A 402 -51.78 -3.94 17.37
N GLY A 403 -50.74 -3.16 16.95
CA GLY A 403 -50.05 -2.24 17.82
C GLY A 403 -48.72 -2.76 18.39
N ASP A 404 -48.48 -4.07 18.34
CA ASP A 404 -47.19 -4.64 18.74
C ASP A 404 -46.07 -4.09 17.87
N SER A 405 -44.90 -3.85 18.48
CA SER A 405 -43.67 -3.50 17.79
C SER A 405 -42.47 -4.16 18.45
N THR A 406 -41.40 -4.38 17.69
CA THR A 406 -40.14 -4.92 18.19
C THR A 406 -38.96 -4.25 17.53
N ASP A 407 -37.86 -4.14 18.26
CA ASP A 407 -36.58 -3.67 17.70
C ASP A 407 -35.76 -4.86 17.18
N ILE A 408 -35.24 -4.69 15.97
CA ILE A 408 -34.36 -5.68 15.35
C ILE A 408 -33.04 -5.04 14.93
N VAL A 409 -31.97 -5.84 14.91
CA VAL A 409 -30.74 -5.48 14.16
C VAL A 409 -30.88 -6.05 12.76
N LEU A 410 -30.82 -5.16 11.75
CA LEU A 410 -30.88 -5.55 10.33
C LEU A 410 -29.48 -5.64 9.74
N GLN A 411 -29.13 -6.80 9.19
CA GLN A 411 -27.92 -7.04 8.43
C GLN A 411 -28.30 -7.70 7.09
N ARG A 412 -28.47 -6.90 6.05
CA ARG A 412 -28.91 -7.34 4.72
C ARG A 412 -27.98 -6.79 3.65
N ARG A 413 -27.32 -7.70 2.94
CA ARG A 413 -26.52 -7.34 1.77
C ARG A 413 -27.42 -7.29 0.53
N ASN A 414 -27.53 -6.12 -0.08
CA ASN A 414 -28.35 -5.92 -1.26
C ASN A 414 -27.57 -6.24 -2.52
N VAL A 415 -27.51 -7.55 -2.83
CA VAL A 415 -26.81 -8.06 -4.03
C VAL A 415 -27.41 -7.51 -5.33
N GLU A 416 -28.69 -7.11 -5.29
CA GLU A 416 -29.46 -6.52 -6.37
C GLU A 416 -28.88 -5.13 -6.77
N GLY A 417 -28.19 -4.45 -5.86
CA GLY A 417 -27.62 -3.11 -6.06
C GLY A 417 -26.21 -3.07 -6.65
N GLY A 418 -25.62 -4.24 -6.91
CA GLY A 418 -24.25 -4.35 -7.43
C GLY A 418 -23.14 -4.17 -6.39
N GLY A 419 -21.91 -4.42 -6.78
CA GLY A 419 -20.71 -4.21 -5.94
C GLY A 419 -20.51 -2.74 -5.58
N ARG A 420 -20.06 -2.46 -4.35
CA ARG A 420 -19.60 -1.14 -3.94
C ARG A 420 -18.33 -0.81 -4.72
N GLN A 421 -18.27 0.39 -5.28
CA GLN A 421 -17.14 0.84 -6.08
C GLN A 421 -16.61 2.15 -5.53
N SER A 422 -15.29 2.23 -5.38
CA SER A 422 -14.55 3.46 -5.16
C SER A 422 -13.77 3.76 -6.42
N GLU A 423 -14.20 4.79 -7.16
CA GLU A 423 -13.52 5.29 -8.35
C GLU A 423 -12.58 6.41 -7.94
N PHE A 424 -11.29 6.24 -8.20
CA PHE A 424 -10.23 7.20 -7.88
C PHE A 424 -9.68 7.82 -9.16
N ARG A 425 -9.60 9.15 -9.20
CA ARG A 425 -8.90 9.88 -10.25
C ARG A 425 -7.87 10.81 -9.64
N ASN A 426 -6.62 10.62 -10.05
CA ASN A 426 -5.48 11.44 -9.65
C ASN A 426 -4.89 12.12 -10.89
N THR A 427 -5.09 13.44 -11.03
CA THR A 427 -4.43 14.22 -12.07
C THR A 427 -3.29 15.00 -11.46
N SER A 428 -2.07 14.70 -11.86
CA SER A 428 -0.85 15.31 -11.29
C SER A 428 -0.13 16.18 -12.31
N PHE A 429 0.46 17.27 -11.80
CA PHE A 429 1.34 18.18 -12.55
C PHE A 429 2.60 18.40 -11.72
N ARG A 430 3.74 18.36 -12.37
CA ARG A 430 5.04 18.69 -11.76
C ARG A 430 5.89 19.46 -12.75
N THR A 431 6.36 20.64 -12.33
CA THR A 431 7.27 21.48 -13.11
C THR A 431 8.54 21.71 -12.28
N VAL A 432 9.67 21.55 -12.87
CA VAL A 432 10.98 21.98 -12.34
C VAL A 432 11.61 22.94 -13.32
N LEU A 433 12.04 24.07 -12.83
CA LEU A 433 12.86 25.03 -13.58
C LEU A 433 14.16 25.26 -12.83
N GLY A 434 15.26 25.24 -13.51
CA GLY A 434 16.53 25.44 -12.85
C GLY A 434 17.65 25.95 -13.75
N VAL A 435 18.72 26.37 -13.09
CA VAL A 435 19.97 26.75 -13.71
C VAL A 435 21.10 26.08 -12.95
N LYS A 436 22.04 25.49 -13.70
CA LYS A 436 23.24 24.85 -13.17
C LYS A 436 24.44 25.13 -14.02
N GLY A 437 25.63 25.03 -13.44
CA GLY A 437 26.87 25.27 -14.19
C GLY A 437 28.09 25.22 -13.29
N ASP A 438 29.21 25.53 -13.92
CA ASP A 438 30.50 25.57 -13.25
C ASP A 438 31.14 26.96 -13.46
N ILE A 439 31.59 27.58 -12.35
CA ILE A 439 32.31 28.86 -12.34
C ILE A 439 33.67 28.62 -11.69
N GLY A 440 34.71 28.44 -12.51
CA GLY A 440 36.00 27.97 -12.02
C GLY A 440 35.87 26.60 -11.34
N PRO A 441 36.33 26.43 -10.08
CA PRO A 441 36.22 25.17 -9.36
C PRO A 441 34.85 24.95 -8.70
N TRP A 442 33.96 25.94 -8.75
CA TRP A 442 32.65 25.92 -8.12
C TRP A 442 31.58 25.39 -9.08
N SER A 443 30.87 24.36 -8.69
CA SER A 443 29.63 23.92 -9.33
C SER A 443 28.45 24.49 -8.59
N TYR A 444 27.40 24.89 -9.29
CA TYR A 444 26.15 25.35 -8.66
C TYR A 444 24.94 24.75 -9.34
N ASP A 445 23.83 24.62 -8.55
CA ASP A 445 22.51 24.25 -9.03
C ASP A 445 21.47 25.01 -8.21
N ALA A 446 20.62 25.78 -8.89
CA ALA A 446 19.48 26.49 -8.29
C ALA A 446 18.21 26.15 -9.05
N TYR A 447 17.14 25.82 -8.33
CA TYR A 447 15.91 25.34 -8.94
C TYR A 447 14.67 25.68 -8.12
N ALA A 448 13.54 25.68 -8.82
CA ALA A 448 12.22 25.75 -8.24
C ALA A 448 11.38 24.56 -8.74
N ILE A 449 10.55 24.02 -7.86
CA ILE A 449 9.57 22.95 -8.14
C ILE A 449 8.19 23.47 -7.80
N GLU A 450 7.25 23.28 -8.72
CA GLU A 450 5.83 23.40 -8.46
C GLU A 450 5.16 22.09 -8.81
N GLY A 451 4.52 21.45 -7.82
CA GLY A 451 3.81 20.19 -7.95
C GLY A 451 2.38 20.31 -7.45
N LYS A 452 1.43 19.69 -8.16
CA LYS A 452 0.03 19.66 -7.76
C LYS A 452 -0.59 18.32 -8.12
N VAL A 453 -1.37 17.75 -7.20
CA VAL A 453 -2.25 16.62 -7.48
C VAL A 453 -3.69 17.08 -7.26
N ILE A 454 -4.55 16.82 -8.23
CA ILE A 454 -6.00 16.99 -8.15
C ILE A 454 -6.58 15.60 -7.97
N TYR A 455 -7.26 15.42 -6.86
CA TYR A 455 -7.84 14.14 -6.44
C TYR A 455 -9.35 14.20 -6.48
N SER A 456 -9.97 13.13 -7.00
CA SER A 456 -11.40 12.86 -6.80
C SER A 456 -11.61 11.38 -6.52
N GLN A 457 -12.53 11.09 -5.60
CA GLN A 457 -13.02 9.75 -5.30
C GLN A 457 -14.54 9.79 -5.35
N ASN A 458 -15.14 8.90 -6.13
CA ASN A 458 -16.57 8.70 -6.19
C ASN A 458 -16.91 7.33 -5.62
N GLU A 459 -17.76 7.30 -4.60
CA GLU A 459 -18.28 6.09 -3.98
C GLU A 459 -19.62 5.74 -4.61
N ASN A 460 -19.71 4.61 -5.32
CA ASN A 460 -20.92 4.19 -6.02
C ASN A 460 -21.52 2.93 -5.39
N ASN A 461 -22.85 2.80 -5.49
CA ASN A 461 -23.62 1.66 -4.97
C ASN A 461 -23.61 1.52 -3.43
N TYR A 462 -23.36 2.61 -2.71
CA TYR A 462 -23.50 2.68 -1.27
C TYR A 462 -24.93 3.06 -0.88
N PHE A 463 -25.40 2.55 0.25
CA PHE A 463 -26.72 2.85 0.80
C PHE A 463 -26.61 3.97 1.83
N LEU A 464 -27.62 4.85 1.86
CA LEU A 464 -27.69 5.93 2.84
C LEU A 464 -28.46 5.45 4.09
N SER A 465 -27.78 5.38 5.25
CA SER A 465 -28.35 4.87 6.49
C SER A 465 -29.68 5.54 6.87
N PRO A 466 -29.83 6.89 6.85
CA PRO A 466 -31.12 7.53 7.12
C PRO A 466 -32.26 7.12 6.15
N ARG A 467 -31.92 6.78 4.90
CA ARG A 467 -32.94 6.27 3.96
C ARG A 467 -33.33 4.83 4.26
N ILE A 468 -32.40 4.02 4.75
CA ILE A 468 -32.73 2.67 5.26
C ILE A 468 -33.68 2.80 6.46
N ASP A 469 -33.38 3.70 7.40
CA ASP A 469 -34.21 3.94 8.60
C ASP A 469 -35.64 4.35 8.20
N ASN A 470 -35.78 5.34 7.33
CA ASN A 470 -37.08 5.78 6.83
C ASN A 470 -37.88 4.67 6.12
N ALA A 471 -37.18 3.86 5.31
CA ALA A 471 -37.80 2.82 4.49
C ALA A 471 -38.14 1.53 5.26
N MET A 472 -37.51 1.32 6.40
CA MET A 472 -37.79 0.18 7.31
C MET A 472 -38.97 0.43 8.25
N ASP A 473 -39.24 1.71 8.59
CA ASP A 473 -40.43 2.05 9.39
C ASP A 473 -41.68 2.10 8.50
N VAL A 474 -42.29 0.92 8.30
CA VAL A 474 -43.40 0.68 7.39
C VAL A 474 -44.71 0.46 8.15
N THR A 475 -45.71 1.19 7.69
CA THR A 475 -47.11 1.07 8.17
C THR A 475 -48.06 0.75 7.01
N ASN A 476 -49.29 0.34 7.36
CA ASN A 476 -50.35 0.08 6.39
C ASN A 476 -51.29 1.29 6.28
N VAL A 477 -51.36 1.89 5.10
CA VAL A 477 -52.33 2.95 4.81
C VAL A 477 -53.23 2.47 3.66
N GLY A 478 -54.47 2.12 4.00
CA GLY A 478 -55.46 1.67 3.01
C GLY A 478 -55.07 0.40 2.26
N GLY A 479 -54.32 -0.52 2.87
CA GLY A 479 -53.84 -1.76 2.24
C GLY A 479 -52.49 -1.63 1.55
N VAL A 480 -51.91 -0.42 1.52
CA VAL A 480 -50.64 -0.15 0.85
C VAL A 480 -49.53 0.05 1.87
N ALA A 481 -48.36 -0.60 1.64
CA ALA A 481 -47.14 -0.36 2.40
C ALA A 481 -46.68 1.09 2.21
N THR A 482 -46.54 1.84 3.30
CA THR A 482 -46.19 3.24 3.28
C THR A 482 -45.12 3.50 4.35
N CYS A 483 -44.13 4.37 4.05
CA CYS A 483 -43.14 4.77 5.06
C CYS A 483 -43.81 5.62 6.15
N ALA A 484 -43.76 5.20 7.40
CA ALA A 484 -44.36 5.92 8.52
C ALA A 484 -43.66 7.26 8.80
N SER A 485 -42.40 7.41 8.39
CA SER A 485 -41.62 8.62 8.51
C SER A 485 -42.18 9.80 7.69
N GLY A 486 -42.98 9.54 6.65
CA GLY A 486 -43.46 10.57 5.73
C GLY A 486 -42.36 11.24 4.91
N ALA A 487 -41.13 10.72 4.89
CA ALA A 487 -40.02 11.27 4.17
C ALA A 487 -40.31 11.34 2.66
N ALA A 488 -39.98 12.47 2.03
CA ALA A 488 -40.26 12.71 0.61
C ALA A 488 -39.59 11.65 -0.27
N GLY A 489 -40.37 11.04 -1.17
CA GLY A 489 -39.89 10.03 -2.11
C GLY A 489 -39.55 8.68 -1.48
N CYS A 490 -39.89 8.47 -0.20
CA CYS A 490 -39.62 7.20 0.49
C CYS A 490 -40.36 6.04 -0.17
N VAL A 491 -39.60 4.97 -0.44
CA VAL A 491 -40.12 3.69 -0.96
C VAL A 491 -39.91 2.65 0.12
N PRO A 492 -40.98 2.02 0.65
CA PRO A 492 -40.87 1.00 1.68
C PRO A 492 -39.90 -0.13 1.29
N TYR A 493 -38.95 -0.43 2.16
CA TYR A 493 -37.93 -1.44 1.89
C TYR A 493 -38.45 -2.85 2.28
N ASN A 494 -38.31 -3.79 1.36
CA ASN A 494 -38.73 -5.18 1.59
C ASN A 494 -37.53 -6.14 1.67
N PRO A 495 -36.86 -6.27 2.82
CA PRO A 495 -35.80 -7.26 3.04
C PRO A 495 -36.37 -8.65 3.45
N TRP A 496 -37.68 -8.78 3.62
CA TRP A 496 -38.36 -9.91 4.22
C TRP A 496 -38.62 -11.09 3.27
N ALA A 497 -38.39 -10.90 1.95
CA ALA A 497 -38.60 -11.93 0.92
C ALA A 497 -37.37 -11.99 -0.02
N LEU A 498 -37.07 -13.19 -0.51
CA LEU A 498 -36.01 -13.34 -1.54
C LEU A 498 -36.46 -12.66 -2.83
N GLY A 499 -35.61 -11.77 -3.37
CA GLY A 499 -35.95 -10.94 -4.54
C GLY A 499 -36.98 -9.85 -4.24
N GLY A 500 -37.26 -9.54 -2.96
CA GLY A 500 -38.20 -8.50 -2.55
C GLY A 500 -37.65 -7.07 -2.77
N VAL A 501 -36.37 -6.91 -2.98
CA VAL A 501 -35.73 -5.60 -3.21
C VAL A 501 -35.85 -5.20 -4.67
N THR A 502 -36.64 -4.17 -4.95
CA THR A 502 -36.94 -3.70 -6.30
C THR A 502 -36.01 -2.59 -6.76
N ALA A 503 -35.98 -2.31 -8.07
CA ALA A 503 -35.21 -1.20 -8.62
C ALA A 503 -35.63 0.17 -8.04
N ALA A 504 -36.91 0.37 -7.74
CA ALA A 504 -37.42 1.60 -7.09
C ALA A 504 -36.88 1.75 -5.67
N GLN A 505 -36.80 0.66 -4.90
CA GLN A 505 -36.21 0.65 -3.57
C GLN A 505 -34.71 0.95 -3.63
N LEU A 506 -33.99 0.34 -4.56
CA LEU A 506 -32.56 0.62 -4.76
C LEU A 506 -32.32 2.08 -5.13
N ALA A 507 -33.12 2.64 -6.04
CA ALA A 507 -33.03 4.04 -6.45
C ALA A 507 -33.26 5.01 -5.28
N TYR A 508 -34.11 4.64 -4.33
CA TYR A 508 -34.31 5.43 -3.10
C TYR A 508 -33.15 5.24 -2.12
N LEU A 509 -32.74 4.00 -1.88
CA LEU A 509 -31.79 3.65 -0.80
C LEU A 509 -30.34 4.04 -1.13
N GLN A 510 -29.92 3.91 -2.42
CA GLN A 510 -28.55 4.20 -2.85
C GLN A 510 -28.33 5.70 -3.03
N THR A 511 -27.11 6.12 -2.72
CA THR A 511 -26.62 7.46 -3.06
C THR A 511 -25.12 7.38 -3.35
N PRO A 512 -24.64 8.13 -4.35
CA PRO A 512 -23.19 8.29 -4.52
C PRO A 512 -22.65 9.18 -3.39
N GLY A 513 -21.44 8.84 -2.92
CA GLY A 513 -20.63 9.73 -2.10
C GLY A 513 -19.45 10.29 -2.90
N PHE A 514 -18.86 11.38 -2.44
CA PHE A 514 -17.67 11.90 -3.11
C PHE A 514 -16.71 12.59 -2.15
N ARG A 515 -15.43 12.51 -2.50
CA ARG A 515 -14.32 13.22 -1.87
C ARG A 515 -13.54 13.92 -2.97
N LYS A 516 -13.19 15.18 -2.77
CA LYS A 516 -12.38 15.97 -3.71
C LYS A 516 -11.30 16.69 -2.94
N GLY A 517 -10.10 16.73 -3.52
CA GLY A 517 -9.01 17.39 -2.82
C GLY A 517 -7.84 17.76 -3.71
N THR A 518 -6.89 18.43 -3.12
CA THR A 518 -5.62 18.78 -3.78
C THR A 518 -4.47 18.63 -2.81
N THR A 519 -3.32 18.21 -3.35
CA THR A 519 -2.03 18.38 -2.69
C THR A 519 -1.17 19.32 -3.53
N ASN A 520 -0.40 20.18 -2.87
CA ASN A 520 0.50 21.11 -3.54
C ASN A 520 1.87 21.04 -2.90
N LEU A 521 2.91 21.13 -3.72
CA LEU A 521 4.32 21.24 -3.34
C LEU A 521 4.91 22.44 -4.04
N SER A 522 5.44 23.41 -3.28
CA SER A 522 6.31 24.48 -3.78
C SER A 522 7.67 24.36 -3.10
N LEU A 523 8.72 24.24 -3.87
CA LEU A 523 10.06 24.06 -3.34
C LEU A 523 11.07 24.90 -4.13
N GLN A 524 11.90 25.67 -3.41
CA GLN A 524 13.03 26.39 -3.95
C GLN A 524 14.29 25.87 -3.27
N GLY A 525 15.30 25.53 -4.08
CA GLY A 525 16.57 25.03 -3.60
C GLY A 525 17.74 25.64 -4.35
N ALA A 526 18.83 25.88 -3.62
CA ALA A 526 20.08 26.29 -4.21
C ALA A 526 21.24 25.63 -3.47
N SER A 527 22.23 25.16 -4.22
CA SER A 527 23.46 24.59 -3.66
C SER A 527 24.67 24.93 -4.50
N VAL A 528 25.80 25.00 -3.82
CA VAL A 528 27.13 25.12 -4.46
C VAL A 528 28.02 23.99 -3.95
N ALA A 529 28.89 23.51 -4.81
CA ALA A 529 29.87 22.50 -4.46
C ALA A 529 31.25 22.89 -5.03
N VAL A 530 32.31 22.54 -4.33
CA VAL A 530 33.68 22.88 -4.70
C VAL A 530 34.65 21.78 -4.30
N ASP A 531 35.69 21.60 -5.10
CA ASP A 531 36.89 20.89 -4.70
C ASP A 531 37.95 21.93 -4.24
N LEU A 532 38.19 21.97 -2.94
CA LEU A 532 39.07 22.94 -2.30
C LEU A 532 40.57 22.64 -2.55
N GLY A 533 40.90 21.54 -3.21
CA GLY A 533 42.28 21.20 -3.58
C GLY A 533 42.96 22.26 -4.45
N GLY A 534 42.17 22.93 -5.31
CA GLY A 534 42.64 24.06 -6.11
C GLY A 534 43.08 25.28 -5.26
N TYR A 535 42.63 25.38 -4.01
CA TYR A 535 42.99 26.40 -3.03
C TYR A 535 44.02 25.91 -2.00
N GLY A 536 44.64 24.74 -2.24
CA GLY A 536 45.64 24.15 -1.33
C GLY A 536 45.02 23.43 -0.10
N VAL A 537 43.71 23.36 0.03
CA VAL A 537 43.03 22.65 1.15
C VAL A 537 42.99 21.15 0.84
N LYS A 538 44.06 20.46 1.16
CA LYS A 538 44.22 19.01 1.04
C LYS A 538 45.11 18.49 2.16
N LEU A 539 44.94 17.26 2.56
CA LEU A 539 45.80 16.62 3.54
C LEU A 539 47.14 16.21 2.88
N PRO A 540 48.26 16.16 3.65
CA PRO A 540 49.56 15.85 3.10
C PRO A 540 49.67 14.52 2.36
N TRP A 541 48.86 13.54 2.75
CA TRP A 541 48.85 12.19 2.18
C TRP A 541 47.73 11.98 1.14
N ALA A 542 46.93 13.02 0.83
CA ALA A 542 45.90 12.99 -0.18
C ALA A 542 46.33 13.66 -1.47
N LYS A 543 45.94 13.11 -2.62
CA LYS A 543 46.11 13.71 -3.95
C LYS A 543 45.00 14.72 -4.23
N ASN A 544 43.78 14.35 -3.91
CA ASN A 544 42.61 15.19 -4.10
C ASN A 544 42.38 16.12 -2.89
N GLY A 545 41.71 17.24 -3.13
CA GLY A 545 41.34 18.20 -2.10
C GLY A 545 40.10 17.80 -1.34
N VAL A 546 39.82 18.56 -0.29
CA VAL A 546 38.56 18.46 0.43
C VAL A 546 37.41 18.92 -0.48
N GLY A 547 36.46 18.04 -0.74
CA GLY A 547 35.20 18.39 -1.42
C GLY A 547 34.19 18.94 -0.41
N MET A 548 33.54 20.05 -0.76
CA MET A 548 32.52 20.68 0.08
C MET A 548 31.29 21.00 -0.76
N SER A 549 30.10 20.80 -0.18
CA SER A 549 28.85 21.33 -0.72
C SER A 549 28.08 22.03 0.39
N VAL A 550 27.44 23.16 0.07
CA VAL A 550 26.52 23.86 0.96
C VAL A 550 25.28 24.28 0.18
N GLY A 551 24.14 24.33 0.85
CA GLY A 551 22.90 24.73 0.20
C GLY A 551 21.80 25.12 1.16
N VAL A 552 20.76 25.68 0.57
CA VAL A 552 19.54 26.12 1.24
C VAL A 552 18.33 25.56 0.50
N GLU A 553 17.26 25.30 1.25
CA GLU A 553 16.01 24.84 0.68
C GLU A 553 14.84 25.47 1.44
N ARG A 554 13.79 25.87 0.73
CA ARG A 554 12.47 26.21 1.28
C ARG A 554 11.44 25.32 0.62
N ARG A 555 10.68 24.60 1.42
CA ARG A 555 9.59 23.74 0.97
C ARG A 555 8.31 24.13 1.65
N GLU A 556 7.24 24.20 0.86
CA GLU A 556 5.89 24.42 1.33
C GLU A 556 4.99 23.33 0.77
N GLU A 557 4.26 22.66 1.64
CA GLU A 557 3.31 21.61 1.32
C GLU A 557 1.93 22.01 1.81
N ARG A 558 0.92 21.84 0.96
CA ARG A 558 -0.48 22.08 1.30
C ARG A 558 -1.32 20.89 0.91
N LEU A 559 -2.34 20.64 1.70
CA LEU A 559 -3.32 19.59 1.48
C LEU A 559 -4.70 20.13 1.78
N ALA A 560 -5.66 19.90 0.90
CA ALA A 560 -7.06 20.19 1.11
C ALA A 560 -7.92 19.00 0.65
N LEU A 561 -8.89 18.63 1.47
CA LEU A 561 -9.88 17.59 1.19
C LEU A 561 -11.27 18.13 1.57
N SER A 562 -12.25 17.95 0.70
CA SER A 562 -13.66 18.20 0.95
C SER A 562 -14.47 16.97 0.62
N THR A 563 -15.57 16.75 1.33
CA THR A 563 -16.46 15.61 1.21
C THR A 563 -17.90 16.07 1.09
N ASP A 564 -18.77 15.24 0.53
CA ASP A 564 -20.20 15.47 0.56
C ASP A 564 -20.78 15.29 1.98
N PRO A 565 -22.01 15.79 2.25
CA PRO A 565 -22.61 15.70 3.59
C PRO A 565 -22.78 14.28 4.11
N ALA A 566 -23.16 13.32 3.28
CA ALA A 566 -23.37 11.93 3.70
C ALA A 566 -22.05 11.24 4.10
N THR A 567 -21.01 11.49 3.31
CA THR A 567 -19.63 11.04 3.63
C THR A 567 -19.10 11.72 4.89
N ALA A 568 -19.35 13.03 5.03
CA ALA A 568 -18.91 13.78 6.21
C ALA A 568 -19.61 13.32 7.50
N ALA A 569 -20.88 12.93 7.41
CA ALA A 569 -21.67 12.41 8.53
C ALA A 569 -21.42 10.92 8.82
N GLY A 570 -20.73 10.19 7.92
CA GLY A 570 -20.56 8.73 8.03
C GLY A 570 -21.83 7.92 7.75
N GLU A 571 -22.76 8.50 6.99
CA GLU A 571 -24.05 7.91 6.70
C GLU A 571 -24.06 6.93 5.52
N LEU A 572 -22.94 6.82 4.79
CA LEU A 572 -22.78 5.80 3.74
C LEU A 572 -22.54 4.43 4.38
N SER A 573 -23.59 3.60 4.41
CA SER A 573 -23.56 2.30 5.06
C SER A 573 -22.46 1.39 4.48
N GLY A 574 -21.53 0.98 5.33
CA GLY A 574 -20.38 0.13 4.96
C GLY A 574 -19.19 0.88 4.36
N SER A 575 -19.12 2.21 4.50
CA SER A 575 -17.94 3.02 4.10
C SER A 575 -16.89 3.18 5.21
N GLY A 576 -17.18 2.72 6.42
CA GLY A 576 -16.31 2.78 7.60
C GLY A 576 -16.76 3.81 8.64
N GLY A 577 -16.96 5.06 8.28
CA GLY A 577 -17.36 6.12 9.23
C GLY A 577 -17.23 7.51 8.65
N PRO A 578 -17.42 8.56 9.45
CA PRO A 578 -17.30 9.95 8.99
C PRO A 578 -15.94 10.24 8.38
N THR A 579 -15.96 10.86 7.20
CA THR A 579 -14.76 11.46 6.62
C THR A 579 -15.01 12.94 6.46
N ILE A 580 -14.49 13.72 7.40
CA ILE A 580 -14.65 15.17 7.44
C ILE A 580 -13.55 15.81 6.59
N GLY A 581 -13.84 16.95 5.97
CA GLY A 581 -12.87 17.68 5.19
C GLY A 581 -11.63 18.08 6.01
N LEU A 582 -10.51 18.22 5.35
CA LEU A 582 -9.20 18.49 5.93
C LEU A 582 -8.53 19.62 5.15
N ASN A 583 -7.93 20.57 5.85
CA ASN A 583 -7.11 21.61 5.24
C ASN A 583 -5.87 21.84 6.11
N GLY A 584 -4.69 21.67 5.56
CA GLY A 584 -3.43 21.82 6.27
C GLY A 584 -2.30 22.32 5.39
N GLU A 585 -1.37 23.05 5.99
CA GLU A 585 -0.14 23.47 5.34
C GLU A 585 1.06 23.31 6.29
N ASN A 586 2.21 23.06 5.72
CA ASN A 586 3.48 23.06 6.44
C ASN A 586 4.55 23.74 5.57
N THR A 587 5.40 24.52 6.21
CA THR A 587 6.55 25.16 5.55
C THR A 587 7.80 24.82 6.35
N VAL A 588 8.85 24.41 5.65
CA VAL A 588 10.18 24.19 6.23
C VAL A 588 11.23 25.02 5.52
N LYS A 589 12.16 25.59 6.27
CA LYS A 589 13.37 26.27 5.78
C LYS A 589 14.57 25.50 6.29
N GLU A 590 15.48 25.20 5.40
CA GLU A 590 16.58 24.29 5.66
C GLU A 590 17.92 24.86 5.17
N VAL A 591 18.97 24.59 5.93
CA VAL A 591 20.37 24.82 5.55
C VAL A 591 21.10 23.50 5.69
N PHE A 592 21.90 23.13 4.72
CA PHE A 592 22.64 21.88 4.72
C PHE A 592 24.06 22.04 4.19
N GLY A 593 24.92 21.10 4.58
CA GLY A 593 26.29 21.02 4.09
C GLY A 593 26.84 19.62 4.12
N GLU A 594 27.79 19.37 3.21
CA GLU A 594 28.49 18.09 3.08
C GLU A 594 29.98 18.35 2.93
N LEU A 595 30.79 17.49 3.51
CA LEU A 595 32.24 17.44 3.37
C LEU A 595 32.66 16.03 2.93
N ARG A 596 33.58 15.97 1.99
CA ARG A 596 34.33 14.77 1.59
C ARG A 596 35.79 15.05 1.80
N ILE A 597 36.46 14.30 2.66
CA ILE A 597 37.80 14.54 3.15
C ILE A 597 38.68 13.34 2.80
N PRO A 598 39.37 13.35 1.65
CA PRO A 598 40.42 12.35 1.35
C PRO A 598 41.52 12.46 2.41
N LEU A 599 41.73 11.40 3.18
CA LEU A 599 42.72 11.35 4.26
C LEU A 599 44.05 10.82 3.74
N ILE A 600 44.02 9.70 3.04
CA ILE A 600 45.20 9.03 2.45
C ILE A 600 44.82 8.50 1.08
N GLU A 601 45.67 8.68 0.07
CA GLU A 601 45.45 8.13 -1.25
C GLU A 601 46.76 7.53 -1.82
N ASN A 602 46.67 6.36 -2.47
CA ASN A 602 47.75 5.63 -3.14
C ASN A 602 48.97 5.34 -2.23
N ALA A 603 48.70 5.01 -0.93
CA ALA A 603 49.71 4.54 0.01
C ALA A 603 49.59 3.02 0.24
N PHE A 604 50.60 2.43 0.86
CA PHE A 604 50.60 1.01 1.24
C PHE A 604 49.42 0.73 2.21
N LEU A 605 48.61 -0.26 1.89
CA LEU A 605 47.35 -0.61 2.59
C LEU A 605 46.35 0.52 2.73
N ALA A 606 46.44 1.58 1.90
CA ALA A 606 45.53 2.68 1.82
C ALA A 606 45.50 3.29 0.43
N ASP A 607 45.01 2.51 -0.58
CA ASP A 607 44.78 3.05 -1.93
C ASP A 607 43.80 4.24 -1.84
N LEU A 608 42.82 4.14 -0.94
CA LEU A 608 41.93 5.22 -0.50
C LEU A 608 41.58 5.08 0.99
N LEU A 609 41.77 6.16 1.75
CA LEU A 609 41.09 6.37 3.03
C LEU A 609 40.43 7.74 2.98
N GLN A 610 39.09 7.76 3.13
CA GLN A 610 38.28 8.96 2.98
C GLN A 610 37.21 9.03 4.06
N ALA A 611 37.02 10.20 4.65
CA ALA A 611 35.90 10.49 5.55
C ALA A 611 34.86 11.37 4.86
N THR A 612 33.60 11.21 5.25
CA THR A 612 32.52 12.10 4.83
C THR A 612 31.74 12.58 6.05
N ALA A 613 31.26 13.81 5.99
CA ALA A 613 30.38 14.39 7.01
C ALA A 613 29.28 15.17 6.32
N SER A 614 28.07 15.10 6.83
CA SER A 614 26.93 15.87 6.35
C SER A 614 26.08 16.35 7.55
N ALA A 615 25.50 17.53 7.40
CA ALA A 615 24.60 18.09 8.40
C ALA A 615 23.50 18.92 7.74
N ARG A 616 22.29 18.91 8.34
CA ARG A 616 21.17 19.74 7.92
C ARG A 616 20.42 20.21 9.14
N SER A 617 20.06 21.49 9.16
CA SER A 617 19.18 22.11 10.15
C SER A 617 17.88 22.53 9.47
N SER A 618 16.75 22.07 10.00
CA SER A 618 15.42 22.31 9.46
C SER A 618 14.57 23.05 10.47
N SER A 619 13.92 24.14 10.05
CA SER A 619 13.03 24.97 10.87
C SER A 619 11.64 24.98 10.23
N TYR A 620 10.66 24.42 10.94
CA TYR A 620 9.26 24.31 10.51
C TYR A 620 8.44 25.52 10.99
N LYS A 621 7.40 25.88 10.19
CA LYS A 621 6.45 26.94 10.53
C LYS A 621 5.75 26.68 11.88
N SER A 622 5.58 25.42 12.26
CA SER A 622 5.04 25.01 13.57
C SER A 622 5.92 25.38 14.78
N GLY A 623 7.13 25.92 14.56
CA GLY A 623 8.12 26.17 15.61
C GLY A 623 9.01 24.95 15.89
N THR A 624 8.74 23.80 15.31
CA THR A 624 9.56 22.61 15.43
C THR A 624 10.90 22.81 14.74
N LYS A 625 11.99 22.34 15.36
CA LYS A 625 13.33 22.28 14.77
C LYS A 625 13.79 20.83 14.71
N ALA A 626 14.54 20.50 13.65
CA ALA A 626 15.10 19.16 13.45
C ALA A 626 16.51 19.26 12.87
N ASP A 627 17.47 18.70 13.58
CA ASP A 627 18.87 18.64 13.15
C ASP A 627 19.21 17.18 12.82
N THR A 628 19.75 16.99 11.62
CA THR A 628 20.19 15.72 11.10
C THR A 628 21.66 15.77 10.73
N TYR A 629 22.38 14.67 10.91
CA TYR A 629 23.79 14.58 10.53
C TYR A 629 24.15 13.16 10.11
N GLY A 630 25.21 13.06 9.30
CA GLY A 630 25.77 11.82 8.84
C GLY A 630 27.29 11.86 8.89
N LEU A 631 27.90 10.73 9.22
CA LEU A 631 29.33 10.50 9.20
C LEU A 631 29.60 9.23 8.42
N GLY A 632 30.65 9.22 7.65
CA GLY A 632 31.05 8.07 6.85
C GLY A 632 32.55 7.92 6.74
N LEU A 633 32.98 6.67 6.59
CA LEU A 633 34.37 6.29 6.38
C LEU A 633 34.44 5.24 5.26
N GLU A 634 35.31 5.47 4.31
CA GLU A 634 35.69 4.52 3.27
C GLU A 634 37.19 4.21 3.40
N TRP A 635 37.52 2.93 3.41
CA TRP A 635 38.89 2.46 3.41
C TRP A 635 39.07 1.38 2.34
N ALA A 636 39.84 1.68 1.31
CA ALA A 636 40.30 0.73 0.32
C ALA A 636 41.79 0.42 0.60
N PRO A 637 42.09 -0.70 1.28
CA PRO A 637 43.49 -1.10 1.45
C PRO A 637 44.17 -1.39 0.12
N VAL A 638 43.42 -1.91 -0.84
CA VAL A 638 43.81 -2.13 -2.24
C VAL A 638 42.62 -1.78 -3.15
N ARG A 639 42.84 -1.56 -4.43
CA ARG A 639 41.79 -1.19 -5.40
C ARG A 639 40.67 -2.20 -5.51
N GLN A 640 40.97 -3.46 -5.23
CA GLN A 640 40.02 -4.58 -5.33
C GLN A 640 39.14 -4.78 -4.10
N ALA A 641 39.46 -4.12 -3.01
CA ALA A 641 38.72 -4.29 -1.73
C ALA A 641 38.51 -2.94 -1.06
N LYS A 642 37.26 -2.64 -0.73
CA LYS A 642 36.83 -1.44 -0.03
C LYS A 642 35.96 -1.82 1.17
N LEU A 643 36.27 -1.28 2.33
CA LEU A 643 35.42 -1.26 3.51
C LEU A 643 34.73 0.09 3.61
N ARG A 644 33.47 0.10 3.99
CA ARG A 644 32.67 1.32 4.19
C ARG A 644 31.89 1.21 5.48
N ALA A 645 31.76 2.33 6.17
CA ALA A 645 30.90 2.45 7.34
C ALA A 645 30.19 3.80 7.31
N SER A 646 28.92 3.84 7.65
CA SER A 646 28.20 5.10 7.79
C SER A 646 27.28 5.08 9.00
N PHE A 647 27.21 6.22 9.70
CA PHE A 647 26.24 6.48 10.72
C PHE A 647 25.41 7.72 10.33
N GLN A 648 24.09 7.61 10.42
CA GLN A 648 23.16 8.67 10.07
C GLN A 648 22.14 8.88 11.20
N ARG A 649 21.96 10.12 11.62
CA ARG A 649 20.79 10.53 12.38
C ARG A 649 19.82 11.20 11.43
N ALA A 650 18.69 10.53 11.16
CA ALA A 650 17.61 11.04 10.34
C ALA A 650 16.44 11.49 11.20
N VAL A 651 15.62 12.38 10.66
CA VAL A 651 14.40 12.88 11.33
C VAL A 651 13.25 12.89 10.32
N ARG A 652 12.05 12.48 10.76
CA ARG A 652 10.82 12.65 10.00
C ARG A 652 9.87 13.57 10.78
N ALA A 653 9.50 14.69 10.17
CA ALA A 653 8.46 15.55 10.73
C ALA A 653 7.09 14.88 10.57
N PRO A 654 6.13 15.12 11.49
CA PRO A 654 4.74 14.70 11.28
C PRO A 654 4.21 15.26 9.96
N ASN A 655 3.55 14.43 9.17
CA ASN A 655 2.96 14.84 7.90
C ASN A 655 1.59 15.54 8.10
N LEU A 656 1.02 16.11 7.03
CA LEU A 656 -0.22 16.87 7.11
C LEU A 656 -1.43 16.01 7.50
N VAL A 657 -1.44 14.73 7.08
CA VAL A 657 -2.50 13.79 7.44
C VAL A 657 -2.42 13.42 8.92
N GLU A 658 -1.21 13.12 9.43
CA GLU A 658 -0.99 12.82 10.85
C GLU A 658 -1.36 13.98 11.79
N LEU A 659 -1.14 15.21 11.34
CA LEU A 659 -1.44 16.40 12.13
C LEU A 659 -2.93 16.78 12.09
N PHE A 660 -3.56 16.72 10.91
CA PHE A 660 -4.81 17.44 10.65
C PHE A 660 -5.97 16.54 10.21
N THR A 661 -5.81 15.20 10.14
CA THR A 661 -6.96 14.31 9.89
C THR A 661 -8.06 14.59 10.92
N ALA A 662 -9.26 14.85 10.44
CA ALA A 662 -10.41 15.02 11.31
C ALA A 662 -10.66 13.72 12.10
N GLN A 663 -11.06 13.87 13.37
CA GLN A 663 -11.41 12.72 14.18
C GLN A 663 -12.73 12.13 13.70
N GLY A 664 -12.76 10.83 13.49
CA GLY A 664 -13.93 10.08 13.03
C GLY A 664 -13.81 8.60 13.33
N ASN A 665 -14.95 7.93 13.42
CA ASN A 665 -14.97 6.48 13.61
C ASN A 665 -14.50 5.76 12.34
N ASN A 666 -13.66 4.76 12.52
CA ASN A 666 -13.25 3.81 11.51
C ASN A 666 -13.45 2.39 12.08
N LEU A 667 -13.15 1.36 11.27
CA LEU A 667 -13.30 -0.02 11.68
C LEU A 667 -11.92 -0.66 11.91
N TYR A 668 -11.83 -1.48 12.97
CA TYR A 668 -10.72 -2.40 13.18
C TYR A 668 -11.23 -3.83 13.22
N ASP A 669 -10.39 -4.76 12.78
CA ASP A 669 -10.73 -6.17 12.77
C ASP A 669 -10.34 -6.81 14.10
N ASN A 670 -11.24 -7.61 14.65
CA ASN A 670 -11.02 -8.45 15.82
C ASN A 670 -11.91 -9.70 15.70
N ASP A 671 -11.40 -10.85 16.09
CA ASP A 671 -12.14 -12.12 15.97
C ASP A 671 -13.46 -12.07 16.74
N ASN A 672 -13.46 -11.47 17.94
CA ASN A 672 -14.63 -11.28 18.78
C ASN A 672 -14.38 -10.19 19.83
N ASP A 673 -15.46 -9.60 20.35
CA ASP A 673 -15.40 -8.81 21.60
C ASP A 673 -15.32 -9.78 22.79
N PRO A 674 -14.27 -9.77 23.60
CA PRO A 674 -14.12 -10.68 24.73
C PRO A 674 -15.24 -10.60 25.78
N CYS A 675 -16.05 -9.53 25.76
CA CYS A 675 -17.19 -9.35 26.65
C CYS A 675 -18.53 -9.69 25.99
N ALA A 676 -18.53 -10.07 24.71
CA ALA A 676 -19.75 -10.46 24.01
C ALA A 676 -20.10 -11.96 24.20
N GLY A 677 -21.32 -12.30 23.81
CA GLY A 677 -21.83 -13.66 23.85
C GLY A 677 -22.46 -14.06 25.19
N ALA A 678 -22.93 -15.29 25.24
CA ALA A 678 -23.57 -15.85 26.43
C ALA A 678 -22.54 -16.17 27.52
N ILE A 679 -23.01 -16.16 28.77
CA ILE A 679 -22.21 -16.59 29.93
C ILE A 679 -22.04 -18.12 29.88
N ASP A 680 -20.85 -18.61 29.95
CA ASP A 680 -20.57 -20.05 30.08
C ASP A 680 -20.90 -20.51 31.49
N PRO A 681 -21.80 -21.52 31.65
CA PRO A 681 -22.24 -21.93 32.97
C PRO A 681 -21.16 -22.52 33.88
N ALA A 682 -20.07 -23.05 33.31
CA ALA A 682 -19.02 -23.69 34.08
C ALA A 682 -18.00 -22.68 34.63
N THR A 683 -17.82 -21.51 33.95
CA THR A 683 -16.83 -20.50 34.33
C THR A 683 -17.47 -19.21 34.86
N GLY A 684 -18.71 -18.93 34.51
CA GLY A 684 -19.38 -17.66 34.75
C GLY A 684 -18.89 -16.53 33.87
N ASN A 685 -18.12 -16.82 32.82
CA ASN A 685 -17.44 -15.88 31.94
C ASN A 685 -18.09 -15.87 30.54
N THR A 686 -17.79 -14.82 29.74
CA THR A 686 -18.13 -14.73 28.32
C THR A 686 -16.93 -15.12 27.45
N ALA A 687 -17.14 -15.42 26.16
CA ALA A 687 -16.09 -15.73 25.18
C ALA A 687 -15.14 -16.88 25.60
N VAL A 688 -15.65 -17.90 26.28
CA VAL A 688 -14.89 -19.09 26.70
C VAL A 688 -14.56 -19.93 25.46
N VAL A 689 -13.28 -20.30 25.30
CA VAL A 689 -12.83 -21.17 24.21
C VAL A 689 -12.56 -22.58 24.73
N ARG A 690 -13.07 -23.58 24.00
CA ARG A 690 -12.86 -25.00 24.30
C ARG A 690 -12.22 -25.70 23.11
N ASN A 691 -11.35 -26.67 23.37
CA ASN A 691 -10.83 -27.55 22.32
C ASN A 691 -11.88 -28.60 21.89
N ALA A 692 -11.53 -29.41 20.90
CA ALA A 692 -12.42 -30.46 20.39
C ALA A 692 -12.80 -31.53 21.44
N ALA A 693 -12.02 -31.69 22.51
CA ALA A 693 -12.29 -32.56 23.64
C ALA A 693 -13.14 -31.88 24.74
N GLY A 694 -13.61 -30.66 24.51
CA GLY A 694 -14.42 -29.91 25.49
C GLY A 694 -13.60 -29.24 26.60
N VAL A 695 -12.27 -29.36 26.59
CA VAL A 695 -11.39 -28.75 27.60
C VAL A 695 -11.30 -27.25 27.35
N ILE A 696 -11.47 -26.44 28.40
CA ILE A 696 -11.34 -24.98 28.33
C ILE A 696 -9.88 -24.62 28.03
N THR A 697 -9.64 -23.95 26.91
CA THR A 697 -8.34 -23.44 26.49
C THR A 697 -8.18 -21.94 26.74
N ASP A 698 -9.31 -21.20 26.76
CA ASP A 698 -9.37 -19.82 27.24
C ASP A 698 -10.59 -19.71 28.18
N PRO A 699 -10.40 -19.27 29.43
CA PRO A 699 -11.49 -19.17 30.41
C PRO A 699 -12.42 -17.98 30.11
N GLY A 700 -12.16 -17.22 29.04
CA GLY A 700 -12.94 -16.03 28.71
C GLY A 700 -12.74 -14.86 29.67
N ARG A 701 -13.75 -13.98 29.76
CA ARG A 701 -13.69 -12.75 30.58
C ARG A 701 -14.85 -12.69 31.59
N SER A 702 -14.50 -12.37 32.82
CA SER A 702 -15.47 -12.22 33.92
C SER A 702 -16.21 -10.88 33.85
N LEU A 703 -17.36 -10.78 34.52
CA LEU A 703 -18.06 -9.50 34.70
C LEU A 703 -17.17 -8.39 35.26
N ALA A 704 -16.31 -8.72 36.24
CA ALA A 704 -15.41 -7.74 36.84
C ALA A 704 -14.38 -7.18 35.84
N GLN A 705 -13.88 -8.01 34.91
CA GLN A 705 -13.00 -7.57 33.84
C GLN A 705 -13.77 -6.73 32.82
N CYS A 706 -14.93 -7.20 32.37
CA CYS A 706 -15.75 -6.49 31.40
C CYS A 706 -16.28 -5.15 31.90
N ALA A 707 -16.57 -5.04 33.19
CA ALA A 707 -16.97 -3.77 33.82
C ALA A 707 -15.89 -2.68 33.69
N ARG A 708 -14.60 -3.04 33.62
CA ARG A 708 -13.50 -2.08 33.36
C ARG A 708 -13.65 -1.37 32.01
N THR A 709 -14.32 -2.00 31.05
CA THR A 709 -14.59 -1.44 29.72
C THR A 709 -15.96 -0.76 29.62
N GLY A 710 -16.68 -0.60 30.71
CA GLY A 710 -18.00 0.04 30.76
C GLY A 710 -19.19 -0.92 30.64
N VAL A 711 -19.01 -2.25 30.67
CA VAL A 711 -20.08 -3.23 30.64
C VAL A 711 -20.82 -3.24 31.99
N SER A 712 -22.12 -3.02 31.98
CA SER A 712 -22.96 -3.16 33.18
C SER A 712 -23.34 -4.64 33.45
N ALA A 713 -23.70 -4.95 34.69
CA ALA A 713 -24.15 -6.31 35.05
C ALA A 713 -25.39 -6.77 34.25
N ALA A 714 -26.26 -5.83 33.84
CA ALA A 714 -27.41 -6.14 33.00
C ALA A 714 -27.06 -6.45 31.54
N GLN A 715 -25.96 -5.92 31.05
CA GLN A 715 -25.50 -6.16 29.67
C GLN A 715 -24.66 -7.43 29.56
N PHE A 716 -23.95 -7.83 30.63
CA PHE A 716 -23.09 -8.98 30.65
C PHE A 716 -23.84 -10.27 30.28
N GLY A 717 -23.36 -11.00 29.28
CA GLY A 717 -24.03 -12.19 28.74
C GLY A 717 -25.08 -11.92 27.65
N THR A 718 -25.33 -10.64 27.31
CA THR A 718 -26.31 -10.28 26.27
C THR A 718 -25.72 -9.46 25.12
N ILE A 719 -24.46 -9.05 25.26
CA ILE A 719 -23.76 -8.22 24.24
C ILE A 719 -23.65 -9.02 22.94
N GLN A 720 -24.05 -8.39 21.84
CA GLN A 720 -23.91 -8.93 20.49
C GLN A 720 -22.49 -8.78 19.99
N ASP A 721 -21.93 -9.88 19.50
CA ASP A 721 -20.65 -9.86 18.82
C ASP A 721 -20.79 -9.34 17.38
N SER A 722 -19.72 -8.74 16.82
CA SER A 722 -19.76 -8.27 15.44
C SER A 722 -19.74 -9.46 14.47
N PRO A 723 -20.77 -9.61 13.62
CA PRO A 723 -20.81 -10.76 12.69
C PRO A 723 -19.83 -10.64 11.53
N ALA A 724 -19.19 -9.49 11.38
CA ALA A 724 -18.12 -9.24 10.39
C ALA A 724 -16.74 -9.24 11.04
N GLY A 725 -16.63 -9.40 12.38
CA GLY A 725 -15.37 -9.21 13.09
C GLY A 725 -14.84 -7.78 13.02
N GLN A 726 -15.73 -6.80 12.79
CA GLN A 726 -15.35 -5.39 12.65
C GLN A 726 -15.97 -4.55 13.75
N TYR A 727 -15.15 -3.69 14.36
CA TYR A 727 -15.49 -2.86 15.52
C TYR A 727 -15.07 -1.42 15.30
N ASN A 728 -15.71 -0.49 15.98
CA ASN A 728 -15.45 0.94 15.82
C ASN A 728 -14.22 1.39 16.60
N PHE A 729 -13.39 2.22 15.97
CA PHE A 729 -12.37 3.00 16.68
C PHE A 729 -12.36 4.44 16.21
N LEU A 730 -12.11 5.36 17.13
CA LEU A 730 -11.97 6.79 16.82
C LEU A 730 -10.54 7.07 16.38
N GLN A 731 -10.35 7.22 15.07
CA GLN A 731 -9.07 7.66 14.50
C GLN A 731 -9.03 9.18 14.33
N GLY A 732 -7.86 9.76 14.22
CA GLY A 732 -7.71 11.19 13.91
C GLY A 732 -6.29 11.70 14.06
N GLY A 733 -6.04 12.90 13.50
CA GLY A 733 -4.77 13.59 13.60
C GLY A 733 -4.55 14.20 14.99
N ASN A 734 -3.29 14.58 15.24
CA ASN A 734 -2.88 15.21 16.48
C ASN A 734 -1.86 16.35 16.20
N PRO A 735 -2.25 17.62 16.32
CA PRO A 735 -1.34 18.74 16.09
C PRO A 735 -0.18 18.84 17.10
N ALA A 736 -0.24 18.11 18.22
CA ALA A 736 0.82 18.09 19.24
C ALA A 736 1.96 17.10 18.97
N LEU A 737 1.91 16.39 17.83
CA LEU A 737 2.93 15.42 17.45
C LEU A 737 4.33 16.06 17.32
N LYS A 738 5.33 15.30 17.75
CA LYS A 738 6.75 15.63 17.63
C LYS A 738 7.37 14.83 16.47
N PRO A 739 8.51 15.28 15.90
CA PRO A 739 9.24 14.51 14.91
C PRO A 739 9.71 13.15 15.44
N GLU A 740 9.66 12.15 14.58
CA GLU A 740 10.35 10.88 14.81
C GLU A 740 11.85 11.06 14.59
N THR A 741 12.66 10.30 15.32
CA THR A 741 14.11 10.27 15.15
C THR A 741 14.58 8.86 14.81
N ALA A 742 15.48 8.76 13.84
CA ALA A 742 16.05 7.47 13.44
C ALA A 742 17.58 7.52 13.51
N ASN A 743 18.17 6.49 14.05
CA ASN A 743 19.60 6.22 13.93
C ASN A 743 19.81 5.03 12.98
N SER A 744 20.64 5.23 11.97
CA SER A 744 20.98 4.23 10.96
C SER A 744 22.48 3.99 10.97
N LEU A 745 22.90 2.74 11.14
CA LEU A 745 24.27 2.28 11.00
C LEU A 745 24.36 1.34 9.82
N THR A 746 25.31 1.56 8.92
CA THR A 746 25.66 0.61 7.87
C THR A 746 27.15 0.31 7.89
N VAL A 747 27.51 -0.95 7.71
CA VAL A 747 28.90 -1.39 7.59
C VAL A 747 28.98 -2.40 6.45
N GLY A 748 29.85 -2.19 5.49
CA GLY A 748 29.92 -3.04 4.31
C GLY A 748 31.30 -3.25 3.75
N VAL A 749 31.40 -4.26 2.91
CA VAL A 749 32.59 -4.59 2.13
C VAL A 749 32.21 -4.65 0.63
N VAL A 750 33.03 -4.04 -0.22
CA VAL A 750 32.93 -4.13 -1.66
C VAL A 750 34.19 -4.80 -2.17
N LEU A 751 34.05 -5.90 -2.88
CA LEU A 751 35.14 -6.67 -3.45
C LEU A 751 35.03 -6.69 -4.98
N GLN A 752 36.11 -6.41 -5.67
CA GLN A 752 36.28 -6.51 -7.12
C GLN A 752 37.52 -7.34 -7.45
N PRO A 753 37.50 -8.67 -7.10
CA PRO A 753 38.69 -9.50 -7.21
C PRO A 753 39.22 -9.64 -8.65
N ILE A 754 38.29 -9.56 -9.61
CA ILE A 754 38.59 -9.51 -11.06
C ILE A 754 37.75 -8.42 -11.71
N ARG A 755 38.13 -7.98 -12.91
CA ARG A 755 37.57 -6.79 -13.58
C ARG A 755 36.04 -6.78 -13.73
N ASP A 756 35.44 -7.94 -13.99
CA ASP A 756 34.03 -8.08 -14.34
C ASP A 756 33.20 -8.72 -13.21
N LEU A 757 33.75 -8.86 -11.99
CA LEU A 757 33.07 -9.38 -10.79
C LEU A 757 33.06 -8.32 -9.69
N SER A 758 31.87 -7.96 -9.24
CA SER A 758 31.65 -7.12 -8.06
C SER A 758 30.81 -7.88 -7.02
N ILE A 759 31.25 -7.88 -5.78
CA ILE A 759 30.55 -8.48 -4.63
C ILE A 759 30.42 -7.41 -3.56
N THR A 760 29.22 -7.17 -3.10
CA THR A 760 28.96 -6.21 -2.03
C THR A 760 28.17 -6.90 -0.93
N LEU A 761 28.65 -6.81 0.30
CA LEU A 761 27.96 -7.29 1.50
C LEU A 761 27.86 -6.16 2.50
N ASP A 762 26.64 -5.77 2.85
CA ASP A 762 26.37 -4.69 3.80
C ASP A 762 25.50 -5.15 4.95
N TYR A 763 25.93 -4.88 6.18
CA TYR A 763 25.10 -4.93 7.37
C TYR A 763 24.39 -3.58 7.54
N PHE A 764 23.11 -3.61 7.90
CA PHE A 764 22.33 -2.42 8.25
C PHE A 764 21.62 -2.61 9.59
N ASP A 765 21.47 -1.50 10.33
CA ASP A 765 20.68 -1.41 11.57
C ASP A 765 20.04 -0.02 11.63
N ILE A 766 18.70 0.02 11.54
CA ILE A 766 17.91 1.25 11.55
C ILE A 766 16.93 1.18 12.70
N LYS A 767 17.03 2.11 13.66
CA LYS A 767 16.09 2.24 14.78
C LYS A 767 15.40 3.59 14.73
N VAL A 768 14.08 3.57 14.51
CA VAL A 768 13.17 4.73 14.58
C VAL A 768 12.61 4.79 16.00
N LYS A 769 12.64 5.94 16.63
CA LYS A 769 12.10 6.23 17.96
C LYS A 769 10.99 7.25 17.87
N ASP A 770 10.11 7.26 18.88
CA ASP A 770 8.97 8.15 18.97
C ASP A 770 8.09 8.05 17.70
N THR A 771 7.90 6.79 17.22
CA THR A 771 7.14 6.48 16.01
C THR A 771 5.72 7.04 16.10
N ILE A 772 5.30 7.74 15.05
CA ILE A 772 3.94 8.26 14.95
C ILE A 772 3.02 7.12 14.52
N SER A 773 2.12 6.74 15.40
CA SER A 773 1.14 5.69 15.21
C SER A 773 -0.02 5.89 16.18
N ASN A 774 -1.02 5.02 16.12
CA ASN A 774 -2.06 4.90 17.12
C ASN A 774 -1.83 3.67 17.99
N ILE A 775 -2.39 3.65 19.19
CA ILE A 775 -2.45 2.41 19.97
C ILE A 775 -3.47 1.50 19.27
N ASP A 776 -3.05 0.30 18.95
CA ASP A 776 -3.94 -0.69 18.36
C ASP A 776 -5.16 -0.93 19.25
N PRO A 777 -6.40 -0.88 18.72
CA PRO A 777 -7.60 -1.04 19.52
C PRO A 777 -7.68 -2.39 20.24
N THR A 778 -7.16 -3.46 19.67
CA THR A 778 -7.13 -4.79 20.31
C THR A 778 -6.17 -4.79 21.50
N THR A 779 -5.04 -4.10 21.39
CA THR A 779 -4.09 -3.89 22.49
C THR A 779 -4.74 -3.05 23.60
N THR A 780 -5.43 -1.97 23.27
CA THR A 780 -6.17 -1.14 24.24
C THR A 780 -7.19 -1.95 25.00
N LEU A 781 -7.99 -2.75 24.28
CA LEU A 781 -9.04 -3.59 24.89
C LEU A 781 -8.45 -4.66 25.81
N SER A 782 -7.45 -5.40 25.34
CA SER A 782 -6.79 -6.46 26.12
C SER A 782 -6.13 -5.91 27.38
N LYS A 783 -5.34 -4.83 27.26
CA LYS A 783 -4.67 -4.20 28.40
C LYS A 783 -5.65 -3.65 29.44
N CYS A 784 -6.79 -3.08 29.00
CA CYS A 784 -7.83 -2.66 29.92
C CYS A 784 -8.42 -3.86 30.67
N LEU A 785 -8.83 -4.91 29.95
CA LEU A 785 -9.44 -6.12 30.53
C LEU A 785 -8.49 -6.81 31.52
N ASP A 786 -7.21 -6.92 31.18
CA ASP A 786 -6.24 -7.69 31.96
C ASP A 786 -5.71 -6.90 33.17
N THR A 787 -5.41 -5.61 32.99
CA THR A 787 -4.72 -4.80 34.02
C THR A 787 -5.63 -3.82 34.76
N GLY A 788 -6.73 -3.36 34.13
CA GLY A 788 -7.56 -2.28 34.66
C GLY A 788 -6.86 -0.92 34.65
N ASN A 789 -5.77 -0.78 33.90
CA ASN A 789 -5.02 0.48 33.83
C ASN A 789 -5.91 1.60 33.25
N PRO A 790 -6.13 2.70 33.98
CA PRO A 790 -7.00 3.81 33.55
C PRO A 790 -6.60 4.43 32.20
N VAL A 791 -5.30 4.37 31.84
CA VAL A 791 -4.82 4.87 30.55
C VAL A 791 -5.49 4.15 29.39
N TYR A 792 -5.62 2.83 29.44
CA TYR A 792 -6.28 2.04 28.40
C TYR A 792 -7.79 2.04 28.57
N CYS A 793 -8.30 1.85 29.79
CA CYS A 793 -9.74 1.78 30.04
C CYS A 793 -10.46 3.09 29.72
N GLY A 794 -9.82 4.23 29.93
CA GLY A 794 -10.37 5.55 29.59
C GLY A 794 -10.48 5.83 28.09
N LEU A 795 -9.87 4.97 27.23
CA LEU A 795 -9.97 5.06 25.78
C LEU A 795 -11.16 4.26 25.21
N ILE A 796 -11.89 3.51 26.03
CA ILE A 796 -12.96 2.61 25.58
C ILE A 796 -14.31 3.22 25.93
N THR A 797 -15.19 3.34 24.95
CA THR A 797 -16.58 3.73 25.12
C THR A 797 -17.47 2.69 24.46
N ARG A 798 -18.38 2.08 25.22
CA ARG A 798 -19.41 1.15 24.72
C ARG A 798 -20.72 1.87 24.48
N ASP A 799 -21.51 1.40 23.54
CA ASP A 799 -22.84 1.94 23.30
C ASP A 799 -23.85 1.51 24.38
N ARG A 800 -25.09 1.99 24.26
CA ARG A 800 -26.18 1.64 25.19
C ARG A 800 -26.53 0.15 25.23
N LEU A 801 -26.14 -0.62 24.23
CA LEU A 801 -26.32 -2.08 24.16
C LEU A 801 -25.07 -2.84 24.63
N GLY A 802 -24.07 -2.14 25.08
CA GLY A 802 -22.78 -2.68 25.53
C GLY A 802 -21.85 -3.08 24.38
N THR A 803 -22.20 -2.84 23.11
CA THR A 803 -21.37 -3.25 21.97
C THR A 803 -20.26 -2.23 21.69
N LEU A 804 -19.25 -2.66 20.91
CA LEU A 804 -18.17 -1.80 20.39
C LEU A 804 -18.31 -1.51 18.88
N TRP A 805 -19.45 -1.85 18.27
CA TRP A 805 -19.57 -1.79 16.80
C TRP A 805 -20.94 -1.30 16.29
N LEU A 806 -22.01 -1.49 17.03
CA LEU A 806 -23.37 -1.38 16.52
C LEU A 806 -23.85 0.07 16.38
N LEU A 807 -23.54 0.92 17.36
CA LEU A 807 -23.94 2.33 17.34
C LEU A 807 -22.72 3.25 17.23
N PRO A 808 -22.88 4.44 16.63
CA PRO A 808 -21.75 5.38 16.40
C PRO A 808 -21.03 5.87 17.67
N GLN A 809 -21.67 5.79 18.83
CA GLN A 809 -21.09 6.20 20.12
C GLN A 809 -20.08 5.16 20.64
N ALA A 810 -20.19 3.90 20.20
CA ALA A 810 -19.22 2.87 20.55
C ALA A 810 -17.90 3.14 19.83
N SER A 811 -16.79 3.23 20.55
CA SER A 811 -15.47 3.34 19.94
C SER A 811 -14.33 3.08 20.94
N ILE A 812 -13.18 2.70 20.41
CA ILE A 812 -11.90 2.73 21.12
C ILE A 812 -11.09 3.89 20.54
N VAL A 813 -10.60 4.81 21.37
CA VAL A 813 -9.81 5.95 20.90
C VAL A 813 -8.44 5.51 20.43
N GLY A 814 -8.13 5.78 19.16
CA GLY A 814 -6.87 5.45 18.49
C GLY A 814 -6.35 6.62 17.65
N THR A 815 -6.29 7.85 18.25
CA THR A 815 -5.67 9.01 17.59
C THR A 815 -4.15 8.90 17.54
N ASN A 816 -3.52 9.59 16.58
CA ASN A 816 -2.07 9.57 16.40
C ASN A 816 -1.30 10.10 17.62
N LEU A 817 -0.27 9.38 18.02
CA LEU A 817 0.62 9.68 19.14
C LEU A 817 2.07 9.38 18.76
N ASN A 818 3.05 9.98 19.46
CA ASN A 818 4.43 9.52 19.46
C ASN A 818 4.55 8.38 20.48
N LEU A 819 4.65 7.16 20.00
CA LEU A 819 4.58 5.96 20.84
C LEU A 819 5.96 5.34 21.09
N GLY A 820 6.18 4.11 20.69
CA GLY A 820 7.36 3.34 20.98
C GLY A 820 8.50 3.47 19.97
N SER A 821 8.92 2.35 19.41
CA SER A 821 10.02 2.32 18.45
C SER A 821 9.87 1.17 17.47
N THR A 822 10.45 1.34 16.26
CA THR A 822 10.59 0.26 15.27
C THR A 822 12.07 0.13 14.91
N ARG A 823 12.57 -1.11 14.85
CA ARG A 823 13.96 -1.40 14.46
C ARG A 823 14.01 -2.49 13.42
N THR A 824 14.75 -2.25 12.35
CA THR A 824 15.05 -3.26 11.33
C THR A 824 16.55 -3.41 11.18
N SER A 825 17.06 -4.65 11.14
CA SER A 825 18.47 -4.91 10.88
C SER A 825 18.68 -6.21 10.12
N GLY A 826 19.78 -6.30 9.38
CA GLY A 826 20.09 -7.48 8.57
C GLY A 826 21.28 -7.28 7.67
N PHE A 827 21.37 -8.13 6.65
CA PHE A 827 22.43 -8.11 5.66
C PHE A 827 21.85 -8.04 4.25
N ASP A 828 22.47 -7.21 3.40
CA ASP A 828 22.26 -7.21 1.96
C ASP A 828 23.48 -7.75 1.26
N LEU A 829 23.28 -8.67 0.33
CA LEU A 829 24.30 -9.19 -0.56
C LEU A 829 23.94 -8.85 -2.00
N ALA A 830 24.85 -8.21 -2.71
CA ALA A 830 24.75 -8.00 -4.15
C ALA A 830 25.99 -8.54 -4.86
N VAL A 831 25.78 -9.34 -5.94
CA VAL A 831 26.84 -9.87 -6.78
C VAL A 831 26.49 -9.55 -8.23
N SER A 832 27.46 -8.98 -8.95
CA SER A 832 27.37 -8.74 -10.39
C SER A 832 28.59 -9.35 -11.07
N TYR A 833 28.36 -10.21 -12.06
CA TYR A 833 29.42 -10.85 -12.83
C TYR A 833 29.09 -10.83 -14.32
N ASN A 834 30.06 -10.53 -15.16
CA ASN A 834 29.89 -10.56 -16.62
C ASN A 834 31.05 -11.33 -17.26
N GLN A 835 30.72 -12.47 -17.87
CA GLN A 835 31.67 -13.36 -18.54
C GLN A 835 31.52 -13.29 -20.05
N LYS A 836 32.60 -12.95 -20.74
CA LYS A 836 32.66 -13.07 -22.21
C LYS A 836 32.86 -14.51 -22.61
N LEU A 837 32.05 -14.99 -23.56
CA LEU A 837 32.06 -16.36 -24.08
C LEU A 837 32.62 -16.43 -25.52
N GLY A 838 33.46 -15.47 -25.94
CA GLY A 838 33.99 -15.41 -27.30
C GLY A 838 32.88 -15.30 -28.35
N GLY A 839 32.87 -16.17 -29.33
CA GLY A 839 31.87 -16.21 -30.42
C GLY A 839 30.42 -16.52 -29.98
N LEU A 840 30.18 -16.81 -28.71
CA LEU A 840 28.83 -17.01 -28.14
C LEU A 840 28.29 -15.78 -27.42
N GLY A 841 29.03 -14.67 -27.39
CA GLY A 841 28.62 -13.42 -26.76
C GLY A 841 29.06 -13.29 -25.30
N SER A 842 28.15 -12.93 -24.40
CA SER A 842 28.46 -12.79 -22.96
C SER A 842 27.31 -13.26 -22.08
N VAL A 843 27.65 -13.75 -20.88
CA VAL A 843 26.70 -14.08 -19.83
C VAL A 843 26.91 -13.13 -18.64
N GLY A 844 25.85 -12.42 -18.30
CA GLY A 844 25.77 -11.60 -17.10
C GLY A 844 24.99 -12.30 -15.99
N VAL A 845 25.49 -12.24 -14.76
CA VAL A 845 24.80 -12.75 -13.57
C VAL A 845 24.63 -11.58 -12.60
N SER A 846 23.40 -11.33 -12.17
CA SER A 846 23.05 -10.37 -11.13
C SER A 846 22.33 -11.11 -10.01
N TYR A 847 22.84 -10.98 -8.79
CA TYR A 847 22.25 -11.59 -7.60
C TYR A 847 22.05 -10.53 -6.53
N ALA A 848 20.85 -10.39 -6.03
CA ALA A 848 20.51 -9.54 -4.91
C ALA A 848 19.78 -10.36 -3.85
N ALA A 849 20.20 -10.26 -2.59
CA ALA A 849 19.58 -10.95 -1.47
C ALA A 849 19.55 -10.06 -0.23
N THR A 850 18.51 -10.23 0.58
CA THR A 850 18.39 -9.64 1.91
C THR A 850 18.12 -10.74 2.92
N LEU A 851 18.92 -10.75 3.99
CA LEU A 851 18.73 -11.56 5.18
C LEU A 851 18.34 -10.64 6.33
N LEU A 852 17.05 -10.65 6.68
CA LEU A 852 16.50 -9.87 7.78
C LEU A 852 16.82 -10.57 9.11
N LYS A 853 17.38 -9.84 10.09
CA LYS A 853 17.76 -10.39 11.40
C LYS A 853 16.90 -9.85 12.54
N LYS A 854 16.38 -8.62 12.38
CA LYS A 854 15.47 -8.00 13.34
C LYS A 854 14.41 -7.18 12.61
N PHE A 855 13.19 -7.31 13.07
CA PHE A 855 12.10 -6.39 12.76
C PHE A 855 11.30 -6.19 14.06
N GLU A 856 11.94 -5.50 15.01
CA GLU A 856 11.46 -5.30 16.38
C GLU A 856 10.50 -4.11 16.41
N ILE A 857 9.35 -4.28 17.04
CA ILE A 857 8.34 -3.25 17.27
C ILE A 857 8.08 -3.14 18.77
N GLU A 858 8.17 -1.94 19.29
CA GLU A 858 7.69 -1.51 20.60
C GLU A 858 6.51 -0.59 20.35
N GLU A 859 5.29 -1.05 20.56
CA GLU A 859 4.08 -0.25 20.28
C GLU A 859 3.98 0.93 21.23
N ILE A 860 4.20 0.68 22.51
CA ILE A 860 4.14 1.68 23.57
C ILE A 860 5.43 1.60 24.38
N LYS A 861 6.05 2.73 24.59
CA LYS A 861 7.32 2.81 25.29
C LYS A 861 7.25 2.17 26.68
N GLY A 862 8.06 1.14 26.89
CA GLY A 862 8.16 0.40 28.14
C GLY A 862 7.25 -0.83 28.27
N ASP A 863 6.34 -1.08 27.32
CA ASP A 863 5.45 -2.25 27.32
C ASP A 863 6.10 -3.53 26.75
N GLY A 864 7.37 -3.44 26.33
CA GLY A 864 8.13 -4.56 25.73
C GLY A 864 8.16 -4.50 24.21
N THR A 865 9.00 -5.35 23.64
CA THR A 865 9.20 -5.47 22.18
C THR A 865 8.84 -6.86 21.71
N TYR A 866 8.39 -6.96 20.48
CA TYR A 866 8.26 -8.22 19.75
C TYR A 866 8.97 -8.12 18.40
N ASP A 867 9.40 -9.27 17.86
CA ASP A 867 10.13 -9.38 16.60
C ASP A 867 9.27 -10.08 15.55
N CYS A 868 9.06 -9.43 14.39
CA CYS A 868 8.25 -9.92 13.28
C CYS A 868 9.06 -10.60 12.17
N VAL A 869 10.36 -10.88 12.34
CA VAL A 869 11.16 -11.62 11.35
C VAL A 869 10.59 -13.01 11.15
N GLY A 870 10.34 -13.40 9.89
CA GLY A 870 9.77 -14.70 9.56
C GLY A 870 8.30 -14.85 9.97
N LEU A 871 7.61 -13.76 10.31
CA LEU A 871 6.22 -13.78 10.77
C LEU A 871 5.28 -13.03 9.83
N TYR A 872 3.99 -13.34 9.96
CA TYR A 872 2.85 -12.61 9.38
C TYR A 872 1.66 -12.63 10.34
N GLY A 873 0.69 -11.75 10.16
CA GLY A 873 -0.55 -11.80 10.93
C GLY A 873 -1.36 -10.50 10.85
N PRO A 874 -2.66 -10.52 11.22
CA PRO A 874 -3.57 -9.42 10.93
C PRO A 874 -3.23 -8.11 11.68
N ASN A 875 -2.86 -8.18 12.94
CA ASN A 875 -2.90 -7.00 13.81
C ASN A 875 -1.55 -6.41 14.19
N LYS A 876 -0.47 -7.20 14.22
CA LYS A 876 0.85 -6.76 14.73
C LYS A 876 1.96 -6.86 13.71
N CYS A 877 2.23 -8.05 13.18
CA CYS A 877 3.29 -8.26 12.20
C CYS A 877 2.87 -7.90 10.76
N GLY A 878 1.57 -7.77 10.49
CA GLY A 878 1.06 -7.34 9.20
C GLY A 878 1.33 -8.32 8.05
N SER A 879 1.76 -7.77 6.91
CA SER A 879 2.14 -8.55 5.73
C SER A 879 3.28 -9.51 6.03
N PRO A 880 3.47 -10.58 5.23
CA PRO A 880 4.58 -11.50 5.37
C PRO A 880 5.95 -10.80 5.39
N ASN A 881 6.75 -11.10 6.42
CA ASN A 881 8.11 -10.58 6.63
C ASN A 881 9.14 -11.71 6.50
N PRO A 882 9.42 -12.25 5.30
CA PRO A 882 10.36 -13.36 5.14
C PRO A 882 11.75 -13.03 5.68
N GLU A 883 12.36 -13.93 6.44
CA GLU A 883 13.74 -13.76 6.93
C GLU A 883 14.72 -13.62 5.76
N TYR A 884 14.47 -14.36 4.68
CA TYR A 884 15.36 -14.37 3.53
C TYR A 884 14.60 -14.20 2.22
N ARG A 885 15.10 -13.29 1.38
CA ARG A 885 14.60 -13.05 0.02
C ARG A 885 15.78 -12.91 -0.94
N HIS A 886 15.65 -13.45 -2.17
CA HIS A 886 16.62 -13.15 -3.22
C HIS A 886 16.00 -13.06 -4.62
N LYS A 887 16.74 -12.37 -5.49
CA LYS A 887 16.52 -12.33 -6.93
C LYS A 887 17.85 -12.67 -7.62
N LEU A 888 17.91 -13.79 -8.33
CA LEU A 888 19.03 -14.19 -9.19
C LEU A 888 18.62 -14.04 -10.64
N ARG A 889 19.33 -13.23 -11.39
CA ARG A 889 19.10 -13.04 -12.82
C ARG A 889 20.35 -13.46 -13.60
N THR A 890 20.18 -14.32 -14.60
CA THR A 890 21.20 -14.68 -15.58
C THR A 890 20.76 -14.18 -16.93
N THR A 891 21.58 -13.38 -17.60
CA THR A 891 21.31 -12.80 -18.91
C THR A 891 22.36 -13.27 -19.90
N TRP A 892 21.95 -13.86 -21.01
CA TRP A 892 22.82 -14.24 -22.12
C TRP A 892 22.60 -13.29 -23.30
N SER A 893 23.61 -12.47 -23.61
CA SER A 893 23.61 -11.56 -24.75
C SER A 893 24.45 -12.18 -25.87
N THR A 894 23.81 -12.47 -26.99
CA THR A 894 24.45 -13.16 -28.13
C THR A 894 24.99 -12.15 -29.15
N PRO A 895 25.91 -12.56 -30.03
CA PRO A 895 26.36 -11.75 -31.16
C PRO A 895 25.34 -11.66 -32.30
N TRP A 896 24.19 -12.36 -32.19
CA TRP A 896 23.11 -12.38 -33.21
C TRP A 896 21.97 -11.43 -32.85
N ASP A 897 22.26 -10.38 -32.09
CA ASP A 897 21.25 -9.40 -31.63
C ASP A 897 20.09 -10.01 -30.84
N PHE A 898 20.32 -11.17 -30.24
CA PHE A 898 19.38 -11.85 -29.36
C PHE A 898 19.88 -11.85 -27.92
N GLU A 899 18.97 -11.61 -27.00
CA GLU A 899 19.24 -11.67 -25.54
C GLU A 899 18.15 -12.53 -24.86
N ALA A 900 18.56 -13.38 -23.94
CA ALA A 900 17.67 -14.15 -23.08
C ALA A 900 18.03 -13.93 -21.61
N ALA A 901 17.04 -13.87 -20.77
CA ALA A 901 17.19 -13.72 -19.33
C ALA A 901 16.34 -14.75 -18.58
N LEU A 902 16.97 -15.41 -17.61
CA LEU A 902 16.33 -16.27 -16.61
C LEU A 902 16.41 -15.58 -15.26
N THR A 903 15.27 -15.42 -14.60
CA THR A 903 15.22 -14.85 -13.25
C THR A 903 14.63 -15.85 -12.28
N TRP A 904 15.31 -16.09 -11.14
CA TRP A 904 14.80 -16.87 -10.03
C TRP A 904 14.57 -15.94 -8.84
N ARG A 905 13.31 -15.89 -8.38
CA ARG A 905 12.88 -15.14 -7.19
C ARG A 905 12.53 -16.13 -6.08
N HIS A 906 13.05 -15.88 -4.88
CA HIS A 906 12.80 -16.70 -3.70
C HIS A 906 12.34 -15.85 -2.53
N LEU A 907 11.34 -16.35 -1.81
CA LEU A 907 10.87 -15.85 -0.53
C LEU A 907 10.84 -17.03 0.46
N SER A 908 11.50 -16.90 1.62
CA SER A 908 11.43 -17.92 2.68
C SER A 908 10.01 -17.99 3.26
N LYS A 909 9.70 -19.10 3.90
CA LYS A 909 8.44 -19.28 4.63
C LYS A 909 8.27 -18.24 5.73
N VAL A 910 7.01 -18.00 6.12
CA VAL A 910 6.67 -17.20 7.30
C VAL A 910 5.65 -17.92 8.17
N THR A 911 5.72 -17.67 9.46
CA THR A 911 4.86 -18.31 10.48
C THR A 911 3.82 -17.29 10.97
N LEU A 912 2.61 -17.73 11.29
CA LEU A 912 1.59 -16.89 11.91
C LEU A 912 2.10 -16.34 13.25
N GLN A 913 1.99 -15.05 13.47
CA GLN A 913 2.51 -14.35 14.66
C GLN A 913 2.15 -15.04 15.99
N GLY A 914 0.90 -15.54 16.11
CA GLY A 914 0.43 -16.27 17.31
C GLY A 914 1.18 -17.58 17.59
N ALA A 915 1.84 -18.17 16.57
CA ALA A 915 2.65 -19.40 16.72
C ALA A 915 4.13 -19.13 17.06
N SER A 916 4.52 -17.86 17.18
CA SER A 916 5.94 -17.47 17.38
C SER A 916 6.49 -17.80 18.77
N GLY A 917 5.63 -18.07 19.76
CA GLY A 917 6.02 -18.24 21.17
C GLY A 917 6.34 -16.92 21.90
N GLN A 918 6.24 -15.78 21.24
CA GLN A 918 6.48 -14.47 21.85
C GLN A 918 5.23 -14.04 22.66
N PRO A 919 5.36 -13.67 23.95
CA PRO A 919 4.20 -13.38 24.81
C PRO A 919 3.30 -12.27 24.27
N LEU A 920 3.87 -11.21 23.66
CA LEU A 920 3.14 -10.09 23.10
C LEU A 920 2.43 -10.40 21.78
N LEU A 921 2.75 -11.52 21.14
CA LEU A 921 2.15 -12.02 19.91
C LEU A 921 1.24 -13.24 20.15
N ALA A 922 1.09 -13.67 21.41
CA ALA A 922 0.28 -14.84 21.74
C ALA A 922 -1.16 -14.69 21.22
N GLY A 923 -1.68 -15.76 20.61
CA GLY A 923 -3.04 -15.79 20.06
C GLY A 923 -3.44 -17.20 19.65
N THR A 924 -4.69 -17.35 19.24
CA THR A 924 -5.19 -18.64 18.76
C THR A 924 -4.57 -18.98 17.42
N VAL A 925 -4.01 -20.18 17.28
CA VAL A 925 -3.41 -20.67 16.05
C VAL A 925 -4.17 -21.92 15.59
N ARG A 926 -4.66 -21.87 14.36
CA ARG A 926 -5.12 -23.07 13.66
C ARG A 926 -3.96 -23.65 12.87
N GLU A 927 -3.84 -24.98 12.87
CA GLU A 927 -2.67 -25.62 12.23
C GLU A 927 -2.54 -25.28 10.73
N VAL A 928 -3.69 -25.19 10.04
CA VAL A 928 -3.75 -24.82 8.61
C VAL A 928 -3.29 -23.37 8.34
N GLU A 929 -3.31 -22.50 9.34
CA GLU A 929 -2.86 -21.09 9.28
C GLU A 929 -1.42 -20.91 9.77
N ARG A 930 -0.81 -21.96 10.33
CA ARG A 930 0.48 -21.84 11.02
C ARG A 930 1.59 -21.26 10.16
N GLU A 931 1.59 -21.58 8.86
CA GLU A 931 2.72 -21.27 7.98
C GLU A 931 2.27 -20.93 6.56
N LEU A 932 2.82 -19.87 6.01
CA LEU A 932 2.83 -19.62 4.56
C LEU A 932 4.14 -20.17 4.01
N ALA A 933 4.03 -21.18 3.15
CA ALA A 933 5.17 -21.93 2.62
C ALA A 933 6.10 -21.06 1.76
N ALA A 934 7.39 -21.40 1.73
CA ALA A 934 8.37 -20.73 0.89
C ALA A 934 7.99 -20.74 -0.58
N GLN A 935 8.23 -19.63 -1.27
CA GLN A 935 7.93 -19.46 -2.67
C GLN A 935 9.18 -19.34 -3.53
N ASN A 936 9.15 -20.01 -4.67
CA ASN A 936 10.14 -19.91 -5.73
C ASN A 936 9.40 -19.64 -7.04
N TYR A 937 9.76 -18.56 -7.73
CA TYR A 937 9.24 -18.19 -9.03
C TYR A 937 10.37 -18.16 -10.05
N ILE A 938 10.12 -18.69 -11.23
CA ILE A 938 11.04 -18.64 -12.35
C ILE A 938 10.39 -17.81 -13.45
N ASP A 939 11.13 -16.81 -13.93
CA ASP A 939 10.71 -15.92 -15.01
C ASP A 939 11.67 -16.08 -16.20
N LEU A 940 11.14 -16.07 -17.40
CA LEU A 940 11.88 -16.11 -18.66
C LEU A 940 11.56 -14.87 -19.48
N ALA A 941 12.56 -14.23 -20.04
CA ALA A 941 12.38 -13.15 -21.00
C ALA A 941 13.42 -13.22 -22.09
N ALA A 942 13.03 -12.81 -23.29
CA ALA A 942 13.95 -12.72 -24.44
C ALA A 942 13.67 -11.43 -25.21
N SER A 943 14.70 -10.87 -25.81
CA SER A 943 14.59 -9.75 -26.74
C SER A 943 15.45 -10.00 -27.97
N TRP A 944 14.98 -9.56 -29.13
CA TRP A 944 15.62 -9.72 -30.41
C TRP A 944 15.52 -8.45 -31.25
N ASN A 945 16.67 -7.93 -31.69
CA ASN A 945 16.71 -6.86 -32.67
C ASN A 945 16.43 -7.45 -34.06
N ALA A 946 15.14 -7.62 -34.40
CA ALA A 946 14.66 -8.34 -35.55
C ALA A 946 15.15 -7.72 -36.88
N VAL A 947 15.13 -6.39 -36.96
CA VAL A 947 15.67 -5.57 -38.06
C VAL A 947 16.16 -4.26 -37.47
N LYS A 948 16.93 -3.50 -38.27
CA LYS A 948 17.43 -2.19 -37.82
C LYS A 948 16.28 -1.32 -37.30
N GLY A 949 16.42 -0.90 -36.07
CA GLY A 949 15.42 -0.07 -35.36
C GLY A 949 14.29 -0.82 -34.68
N LEU A 950 14.00 -2.10 -34.99
CA LEU A 950 12.92 -2.87 -34.37
C LEU A 950 13.47 -3.90 -33.38
N THR A 951 13.12 -3.74 -32.12
CA THR A 951 13.34 -4.74 -31.06
C THR A 951 12.03 -5.39 -30.67
N LEU A 952 11.94 -6.70 -30.69
CA LEU A 952 10.82 -7.50 -30.19
C LEU A 952 11.24 -8.15 -28.87
N SER A 953 10.41 -8.07 -27.86
CA SER A 953 10.63 -8.76 -26.59
C SER A 953 9.42 -9.61 -26.24
N LEU A 954 9.66 -10.81 -25.70
CA LEU A 954 8.66 -11.75 -25.20
C LEU A 954 9.11 -12.24 -23.84
N GLY A 955 8.18 -12.39 -22.90
CA GLY A 955 8.51 -12.98 -21.62
C GLY A 955 7.33 -13.62 -20.92
N VAL A 956 7.67 -14.46 -19.96
CA VAL A 956 6.74 -15.20 -19.12
C VAL A 956 7.23 -15.14 -17.67
N ASN A 957 6.46 -14.48 -16.80
CA ASN A 957 6.73 -14.49 -15.36
C ASN A 957 5.94 -15.61 -14.71
N ASN A 958 6.49 -16.22 -13.65
CA ASN A 958 5.92 -17.39 -12.99
C ASN A 958 5.60 -18.50 -14.02
N ILE A 959 6.63 -18.97 -14.76
CA ILE A 959 6.46 -19.90 -15.90
C ILE A 959 5.74 -21.20 -15.52
N PHE A 960 5.86 -21.62 -14.24
CA PHE A 960 5.22 -22.84 -13.73
C PHE A 960 3.80 -22.63 -13.25
N ASP A 961 3.27 -21.39 -13.35
CA ASP A 961 1.92 -21.03 -12.92
C ASP A 961 1.65 -21.41 -11.45
N LYS A 962 2.63 -21.16 -10.59
CA LYS A 962 2.59 -21.54 -9.18
C LYS A 962 1.64 -20.66 -8.41
N ASP A 963 0.70 -21.28 -7.69
CA ASP A 963 -0.25 -20.61 -6.81
C ASP A 963 0.44 -19.96 -5.60
N PRO A 964 -0.09 -18.85 -5.07
CA PRO A 964 0.38 -18.25 -3.83
C PRO A 964 -0.01 -19.12 -2.63
N PRO A 965 0.70 -19.02 -1.49
CA PRO A 965 0.21 -19.60 -0.24
C PRO A 965 -1.03 -18.84 0.24
N ILE A 966 -1.97 -19.54 0.87
CA ILE A 966 -3.25 -18.98 1.32
C ILE A 966 -3.37 -18.94 2.85
N THR A 967 -4.21 -18.02 3.32
CA THR A 967 -4.55 -17.85 4.74
C THR A 967 -5.89 -17.12 4.87
N SER A 968 -6.61 -17.33 5.97
CA SER A 968 -7.73 -16.48 6.39
C SER A 968 -7.28 -15.33 7.31
N GLN A 969 -6.02 -15.36 7.79
CA GLN A 969 -5.43 -14.38 8.71
C GLN A 969 -4.76 -13.24 7.94
N LEU A 970 -5.55 -12.49 7.16
CA LEU A 970 -5.08 -11.39 6.34
C LEU A 970 -4.95 -10.10 7.16
N SER A 971 -3.87 -9.34 6.94
CA SER A 971 -3.80 -7.96 7.42
C SER A 971 -4.60 -7.03 6.51
N THR A 972 -5.27 -6.04 7.11
CA THR A 972 -5.98 -4.99 6.37
C THR A 972 -5.01 -4.17 5.49
N GLY A 973 -5.48 -3.81 4.30
CA GLY A 973 -4.74 -2.96 3.35
C GLY A 973 -3.65 -3.66 2.52
N ALA A 974 -3.26 -4.90 2.85
CA ALA A 974 -2.26 -5.65 2.08
C ALA A 974 -2.74 -7.04 1.65
N GLY A 975 -3.60 -7.70 2.47
CA GLY A 975 -4.22 -8.98 2.15
C GLY A 975 -5.38 -8.82 1.17
N ASN A 976 -5.49 -9.72 0.21
CA ASN A 976 -6.58 -9.74 -0.77
C ASN A 976 -6.73 -11.15 -1.36
N GLY A 977 -7.96 -11.65 -1.47
CA GLY A 977 -8.24 -12.94 -2.10
C GLY A 977 -7.53 -14.12 -1.43
N ASN A 978 -7.59 -14.20 -0.10
CA ASN A 978 -7.00 -15.24 0.75
C ASN A 978 -5.46 -15.32 0.71
N THR A 979 -4.77 -14.28 0.23
CA THR A 979 -3.30 -14.22 0.15
C THR A 979 -2.81 -12.78 0.23
N TYR A 980 -1.53 -12.55 -0.08
CA TYR A 980 -0.88 -11.24 -0.13
C TYR A 980 -0.35 -10.95 -1.54
N PRO A 981 -1.17 -10.40 -2.47
CA PRO A 981 -0.82 -10.26 -3.89
C PRO A 981 0.34 -9.29 -4.17
N SER A 982 0.67 -8.40 -3.24
CA SER A 982 1.86 -7.54 -3.34
C SER A 982 3.16 -8.24 -2.91
N VAL A 983 3.06 -9.47 -2.34
CA VAL A 983 4.19 -10.29 -1.90
C VAL A 983 4.37 -11.50 -2.82
N TYR A 984 3.26 -12.16 -3.20
CA TYR A 984 3.23 -13.41 -3.97
C TYR A 984 2.58 -13.19 -5.34
N ASP A 985 2.96 -13.98 -6.34
CA ASP A 985 2.40 -13.95 -7.70
C ASP A 985 0.98 -14.53 -7.72
N ALA A 986 0.04 -13.78 -7.16
CA ALA A 986 -1.33 -14.24 -6.94
C ALA A 986 -2.20 -14.30 -8.22
N LEU A 987 -1.78 -13.70 -9.33
CA LEU A 987 -2.59 -13.68 -10.55
C LEU A 987 -2.27 -14.81 -11.54
N GLY A 988 -1.26 -15.63 -11.20
CA GLY A 988 -0.78 -16.74 -12.04
C GLY A 988 0.33 -16.33 -13.01
N ARG A 989 0.52 -17.13 -14.06
CA ARG A 989 1.54 -16.93 -15.09
C ARG A 989 1.22 -15.72 -15.94
N LYS A 990 2.13 -14.72 -15.96
CA LYS A 990 1.99 -13.52 -16.79
C LYS A 990 2.79 -13.65 -18.08
N VAL A 991 2.11 -13.53 -19.22
CA VAL A 991 2.74 -13.48 -20.55
C VAL A 991 2.74 -12.04 -21.05
N PHE A 992 3.87 -11.56 -21.59
CA PHE A 992 3.96 -10.23 -22.18
C PHE A 992 4.72 -10.24 -23.50
N VAL A 993 4.35 -9.31 -24.39
CA VAL A 993 5.05 -9.01 -25.62
C VAL A 993 5.27 -7.50 -25.74
N THR A 994 6.45 -7.10 -26.20
CA THR A 994 6.78 -5.69 -26.44
C THR A 994 7.41 -5.53 -27.82
N ALA A 995 6.96 -4.54 -28.57
CA ALA A 995 7.61 -4.08 -29.80
C ALA A 995 8.13 -2.66 -29.57
N THR A 996 9.42 -2.45 -29.75
CA THR A 996 10.09 -1.13 -29.67
C THR A 996 10.64 -0.81 -31.04
N TYR A 997 10.22 0.32 -31.62
CA TYR A 997 10.75 0.81 -32.89
C TYR A 997 11.44 2.15 -32.71
N LYS A 998 12.68 2.26 -33.21
CA LYS A 998 13.52 3.47 -33.18
C LYS A 998 13.85 3.92 -34.59
N PHE A 999 13.59 5.21 -34.86
CA PHE A 999 13.95 5.90 -36.10
C PHE A 999 15.26 6.65 -35.97
#